data_aac18842ae907f83b3dc9fd5d89990a0
#
_entry.id   aac18842ae907f83b3dc9fd5d89990a0
#
_cell.length_a   1.000
_cell.length_b   1.000
_cell.length_c   1.000
_cell.angle_alpha   90.00
_cell.angle_beta   90.00
_cell.angle_gamma   90.00
#
_symmetry.space_group_name_H-M   'P 1'
#
loop_
_entity.id
_entity.type
_entity.pdbx_description
1 polymer ?
#
loop_
_entity_poly.entity_id
_entity_poly.type
_entity_poly.pdbx_seq_one_letter_code
_entity_poly.pdbx_strand_id
1 'polypeptide(L)'
;MKVRGTVVGEVTMRTVSTSAGERELAEVPVRLADGTTAADGSADGTATHDHDTDAATSTRSAVEADRPDVDATTVTLWGKWTESADVLEPGMELVVTEAERDEFRGETQYATTTDSYVVVEPSYLVDVTDVRNWVQCPRLYYLNKLSGVPLNYPVVTGTLVHEVFGDLLRGRDLDASIDERIEERALELGLLGESAESAAEDVRQNAAAIEGWLEQGRLSEEDDWRSEQLLISETFGLKGRADAIRRGAPVELKTGKNLRKEPRFKDKVQAALYALVLEEHGGSIDTGTLLYTKNSALDRNEETGDLTPAKDFSMGRGLLEYVLRLRNEIAAMEASGTVPTGKEADAKCEYCFERDTCMVVSGRLDQESKAGQVGQALPEAELDHFERFYRAIEEERREVHREYGKLWEQTPEERADDDRAIVDLEFVEARELDGGRWELRARRGSSGTAKFREGDLVLASDGEPVGGDAELARIERLDEDVVLTADEPVEVARIDIYPSELTTDRLLVALHDALLKGDERRKDILFERAEPEFESLDETFVGNNAAQDEAVRKAVGARDCALIHGPPGTGKTYTIARSVDAMVERGERILLSAFTNRAVDNALEALLDAGIDPDRIARVGTESGVRSDLQHLRLEREGDPDERVRALEDAQIVAATTATCGSRIMKEQSFDVALVDEAAQLTEPGTYAAINLAERFVLVGDHHQLPPVVQAENELVESLFERLVETYPDAGVMLDRQYRMNQRIQAFPSREFYDGRLRPATPAVASRTLDDLDGVSRSALPADRRDPVTFVDVPGDGERHTDAEEAARIADLIETYEAAGLDREDIGVIAPFRAQVSEIERRVPADVTVDTVDRFQGSSQEVIVVSFVASGDLDGPIFEDYRRINVGLTRPKRALVLVGDAEALESDPVYRRMLDWARS
;
A
#
# COMPACT_ATOMS: atom_id res chain seq x y z
N MET A 1 18.84 -18.79 -25.33
CA MET A 1 17.94 -19.33 -24.31
C MET A 1 17.93 -18.41 -23.09
N LYS A 2 16.84 -18.37 -22.29
CA LYS A 2 16.76 -17.60 -21.03
C LYS A 2 17.27 -18.46 -19.86
N VAL A 3 18.22 -17.95 -19.08
CA VAL A 3 18.77 -18.59 -17.89
C VAL A 3 18.37 -17.75 -16.69
N ARG A 4 17.73 -18.37 -15.69
CA ARG A 4 17.31 -17.72 -14.43
C ARG A 4 17.83 -18.54 -13.24
N GLY A 5 18.33 -17.88 -12.21
CA GLY A 5 18.76 -18.55 -10.99
C GLY A 5 19.32 -17.60 -9.94
N THR A 6 19.69 -18.15 -8.79
CA THR A 6 20.22 -17.40 -7.64
C THR A 6 21.74 -17.50 -7.58
N VAL A 7 22.42 -16.37 -7.38
CA VAL A 7 23.88 -16.34 -7.16
C VAL A 7 24.19 -17.01 -5.82
N VAL A 8 25.06 -18.06 -5.85
CA VAL A 8 25.35 -18.88 -4.67
C VAL A 8 26.78 -18.76 -4.15
N GLY A 9 27.58 -17.89 -4.73
CA GLY A 9 28.99 -17.67 -4.31
C GLY A 9 29.55 -16.37 -4.85
N GLU A 10 30.81 -16.11 -4.50
CA GLU A 10 31.52 -14.90 -4.94
C GLU A 10 31.72 -14.87 -6.46
N VAL A 11 31.53 -13.72 -7.06
CA VAL A 11 31.81 -13.47 -8.48
C VAL A 11 33.30 -13.36 -8.71
N THR A 12 33.85 -14.10 -9.71
CA THR A 12 35.26 -14.10 -10.03
C THR A 12 35.53 -13.35 -11.33
N MET A 13 36.28 -12.26 -11.25
CA MET A 13 36.74 -11.52 -12.43
C MET A 13 38.00 -12.15 -13.01
N ARG A 14 38.05 -12.32 -14.32
CA ARG A 14 39.23 -12.88 -15.04
C ARG A 14 39.51 -12.11 -16.32
N THR A 15 40.81 -12.00 -16.64
CA THR A 15 41.27 -11.55 -17.95
C THR A 15 41.74 -12.73 -18.77
N VAL A 16 41.20 -12.91 -19.95
CA VAL A 16 41.56 -14.00 -20.87
C VAL A 16 42.10 -13.45 -22.19
N SER A 17 43.11 -14.13 -22.75
CA SER A 17 43.63 -13.81 -24.06
C SER A 17 42.81 -14.48 -25.15
N THR A 18 42.19 -13.68 -26.02
CA THR A 18 41.42 -14.14 -27.18
C THR A 18 42.15 -13.77 -28.48
N SER A 19 41.65 -14.30 -29.58
CA SER A 19 42.16 -13.92 -30.93
C SER A 19 42.01 -12.42 -31.25
N ALA A 20 41.15 -11.72 -30.51
CA ALA A 20 40.89 -10.28 -30.64
C ALA A 20 41.59 -9.41 -29.58
N GLY A 21 42.47 -10.01 -28.75
CA GLY A 21 43.17 -9.35 -27.66
C GLY A 21 42.78 -9.84 -26.27
N GLU A 22 43.27 -9.19 -25.25
CA GLU A 22 42.84 -9.43 -23.83
C GLU A 22 41.43 -8.94 -23.62
N ARG A 23 40.60 -9.77 -22.99
CA ARG A 23 39.22 -9.43 -22.61
C ARG A 23 38.95 -9.81 -21.16
N GLU A 24 38.16 -9.00 -20.50
CA GLU A 24 37.64 -9.31 -19.17
C GLU A 24 36.35 -10.10 -19.26
N LEU A 25 36.19 -11.02 -18.33
CA LEU A 25 34.95 -11.76 -18.08
C LEU A 25 34.73 -11.92 -16.58
N ALA A 26 33.45 -12.13 -16.21
CA ALA A 26 33.05 -12.49 -14.87
C ALA A 26 32.43 -13.88 -14.85
N GLU A 27 32.90 -14.73 -13.95
CA GLU A 27 32.31 -16.06 -13.68
C GLU A 27 31.42 -15.95 -12.46
N VAL A 28 30.11 -16.20 -12.64
CA VAL A 28 29.08 -16.09 -11.61
C VAL A 28 28.57 -17.50 -11.30
N PRO A 29 28.76 -18.02 -10.08
CA PRO A 29 28.20 -19.30 -9.66
C PRO A 29 26.69 -19.12 -9.37
N VAL A 30 25.83 -19.86 -10.07
CA VAL A 30 24.37 -19.71 -10.03
C VAL A 30 23.71 -21.06 -9.78
N ARG A 31 22.77 -21.12 -8.86
CA ARG A 31 21.80 -22.22 -8.74
C ARG A 31 20.63 -21.89 -9.65
N LEU A 32 20.41 -22.74 -10.66
CA LEU A 32 19.34 -22.54 -11.63
C LEU A 32 17.97 -22.71 -10.97
N ALA A 33 17.01 -21.88 -11.36
CA ALA A 33 15.60 -22.05 -11.02
C ALA A 33 14.99 -23.20 -11.83
N ASP A 34 14.03 -23.93 -11.25
CA ASP A 34 13.22 -24.92 -11.96
C ASP A 34 12.44 -24.22 -13.08
N GLY A 35 12.62 -24.67 -14.32
CA GLY A 35 11.99 -24.02 -15.49
C GLY A 35 12.93 -23.30 -16.44
N THR A 36 14.26 -23.46 -16.31
CA THR A 36 15.21 -22.99 -17.34
C THR A 36 14.93 -23.68 -18.68
N THR A 37 14.06 -23.08 -19.52
CA THR A 37 13.60 -23.67 -20.78
C THR A 37 14.50 -23.28 -21.95
N ALA A 38 14.96 -24.29 -22.69
CA ALA A 38 15.38 -24.10 -24.07
C ALA A 38 14.11 -23.84 -24.92
N ALA A 39 13.99 -22.66 -25.54
CA ALA A 39 12.98 -22.43 -26.57
C ALA A 39 13.38 -23.26 -27.82
N ASP A 40 12.99 -24.53 -27.83
CA ASP A 40 13.01 -25.35 -29.03
C ASP A 40 11.58 -25.45 -29.56
N GLY A 41 11.35 -24.82 -30.71
CA GLY A 41 10.09 -24.94 -31.43
C GLY A 41 9.87 -26.37 -31.92
N SER A 42 9.10 -27.15 -31.20
CA SER A 42 8.28 -28.24 -31.74
C SER A 42 7.26 -28.70 -30.69
N ALA A 43 6.00 -28.43 -30.97
CA ALA A 43 4.88 -29.01 -30.27
C ALA A 43 4.84 -30.53 -30.58
N ASP A 44 4.97 -31.37 -29.56
CA ASP A 44 4.14 -32.55 -29.34
C ASP A 44 4.62 -33.36 -28.11
N GLY A 45 3.68 -33.76 -27.25
CA GLY A 45 4.00 -34.80 -26.28
C GLY A 45 3.45 -34.64 -24.89
N THR A 46 2.25 -35.09 -24.68
CA THR A 46 1.58 -35.42 -23.43
C THR A 46 2.51 -35.83 -22.29
N ALA A 47 2.56 -35.10 -21.21
CA ALA A 47 3.16 -35.51 -19.95
C ALA A 47 2.06 -35.68 -18.88
N THR A 48 2.05 -36.84 -18.31
CA THR A 48 1.23 -37.22 -17.15
C THR A 48 1.82 -36.60 -15.89
N HIS A 49 1.00 -35.87 -15.16
CA HIS A 49 1.33 -35.37 -13.83
C HIS A 49 1.24 -36.47 -12.78
N ASP A 50 2.31 -36.68 -12.04
CA ASP A 50 2.27 -37.25 -10.70
C ASP A 50 2.49 -36.10 -9.70
N HIS A 51 1.50 -35.94 -8.84
CA HIS A 51 1.56 -34.99 -7.72
C HIS A 51 2.37 -35.62 -6.57
N ASP A 52 3.40 -34.92 -6.13
CA ASP A 52 3.90 -35.04 -4.76
C ASP A 52 4.28 -33.61 -4.29
N THR A 53 3.40 -33.08 -3.43
CA THR A 53 3.57 -31.80 -2.72
C THR A 53 4.30 -32.08 -1.41
N ASP A 54 5.52 -31.56 -1.27
CA ASP A 54 6.12 -31.32 0.05
C ASP A 54 6.72 -29.90 0.06
N ALA A 55 5.92 -28.93 0.52
CA ALA A 55 6.35 -27.61 0.90
C ALA A 55 6.88 -27.64 2.35
N ALA A 56 8.17 -27.90 2.50
CA ALA A 56 8.85 -27.76 3.80
C ALA A 56 9.41 -26.33 3.92
N THR A 57 8.74 -25.51 4.70
CA THR A 57 9.26 -24.29 5.29
C THR A 57 10.48 -24.61 6.15
N SER A 58 11.70 -24.27 5.71
CA SER A 58 12.90 -24.37 6.53
C SER A 58 13.39 -22.97 6.89
N THR A 59 13.15 -22.57 8.13
CA THR A 59 13.95 -21.56 8.84
C THR A 59 15.41 -22.01 8.85
N ARG A 60 16.26 -21.48 8.00
CA ARG A 60 17.70 -21.68 8.07
C ARG A 60 18.34 -20.57 8.88
N SER A 61 18.83 -20.93 10.05
CA SER A 61 19.71 -20.12 10.88
C SER A 61 21.05 -19.87 10.14
N ALA A 62 21.56 -18.65 10.25
CA ALA A 62 22.82 -18.20 9.69
C ALA A 62 24.03 -18.89 10.37
N VAL A 63 24.36 -20.11 9.96
CA VAL A 63 25.69 -20.75 10.12
C VAL A 63 25.79 -21.92 9.16
N GLU A 64 26.01 -21.68 7.88
CA GLU A 64 26.50 -22.71 6.94
C GLU A 64 27.18 -22.09 5.71
N ALA A 65 28.11 -21.20 5.94
CA ALA A 65 28.98 -20.69 4.88
C ALA A 65 30.33 -21.45 4.94
N ASP A 66 30.37 -22.63 4.34
CA ASP A 66 31.63 -23.23 3.80
C ASP A 66 31.45 -24.65 3.25
N ARG A 67 30.57 -24.85 2.28
CA ARG A 67 30.61 -26.02 1.38
C ARG A 67 30.24 -25.54 -0.02
N PRO A 68 31.04 -25.87 -1.06
CA PRO A 68 30.61 -25.58 -2.43
C PRO A 68 29.27 -26.34 -2.68
N ASP A 69 28.27 -25.58 -3.10
CA ASP A 69 26.95 -26.12 -3.44
C ASP A 69 27.10 -27.09 -4.62
N VAL A 70 26.71 -28.32 -4.45
CA VAL A 70 26.96 -29.41 -5.42
C VAL A 70 26.17 -29.21 -6.72
N ASP A 71 25.19 -28.30 -6.74
CA ASP A 71 24.29 -28.03 -7.86
C ASP A 71 24.50 -26.64 -8.53
N ALA A 72 25.61 -25.94 -8.21
CA ALA A 72 25.89 -24.64 -8.82
C ALA A 72 26.48 -24.82 -10.24
N THR A 73 25.94 -24.07 -11.20
CA THR A 73 26.48 -23.92 -12.56
C THR A 73 27.13 -22.56 -12.73
N THR A 74 28.05 -22.44 -13.68
CA THR A 74 28.73 -21.17 -13.95
C THR A 74 28.04 -20.42 -15.08
N VAL A 75 27.72 -19.15 -14.86
CA VAL A 75 27.31 -18.19 -15.87
C VAL A 75 28.44 -17.21 -16.14
N THR A 76 28.95 -17.20 -17.39
CA THR A 76 30.05 -16.30 -17.78
C THR A 76 29.50 -15.03 -18.43
N LEU A 77 29.77 -13.89 -17.83
CA LEU A 77 29.42 -12.57 -18.35
C LEU A 77 30.58 -11.98 -19.13
N TRP A 78 30.33 -11.59 -20.37
CA TRP A 78 31.36 -11.06 -21.28
C TRP A 78 31.18 -9.56 -21.58
N GLY A 79 32.33 -8.88 -21.76
CA GLY A 79 32.40 -7.51 -22.27
C GLY A 79 31.70 -6.51 -21.34
N LYS A 80 30.74 -5.75 -21.83
CA LYS A 80 30.01 -4.72 -21.08
C LYS A 80 29.20 -5.25 -19.89
N TRP A 81 28.85 -6.55 -19.90
CA TRP A 81 28.11 -7.17 -18.81
C TRP A 81 28.98 -7.51 -17.60
N THR A 82 30.32 -7.40 -17.73
CA THR A 82 31.22 -7.50 -16.57
C THR A 82 30.96 -6.38 -15.56
N GLU A 83 30.50 -5.20 -15.98
CA GLU A 83 30.11 -4.11 -15.07
C GLU A 83 28.88 -4.47 -14.20
N SER A 84 27.96 -5.32 -14.71
CA SER A 84 26.84 -5.84 -13.90
C SER A 84 27.30 -6.87 -12.87
N ALA A 85 28.48 -7.48 -13.05
CA ALA A 85 29.07 -8.41 -12.09
C ALA A 85 29.56 -7.70 -10.82
N ASP A 86 29.92 -6.40 -10.93
CA ASP A 86 30.43 -5.60 -9.82
C ASP A 86 29.35 -5.34 -8.73
N VAL A 87 28.09 -5.48 -9.08
CA VAL A 87 26.95 -5.25 -8.17
C VAL A 87 26.27 -6.55 -7.72
N LEU A 88 26.73 -7.72 -8.19
CA LEU A 88 26.17 -9.02 -7.81
C LEU A 88 26.72 -9.51 -6.48
N GLU A 89 25.82 -9.87 -5.58
CA GLU A 89 26.12 -10.49 -4.28
C GLU A 89 25.47 -11.87 -4.16
N PRO A 90 26.03 -12.79 -3.34
CA PRO A 90 25.37 -14.07 -3.05
C PRO A 90 23.97 -13.89 -2.48
N GLY A 91 22.99 -14.62 -3.00
CA GLY A 91 21.58 -14.50 -2.66
C GLY A 91 20.77 -13.72 -3.67
N MET A 92 21.41 -12.89 -4.51
CA MET A 92 20.72 -12.12 -5.56
C MET A 92 20.26 -13.00 -6.71
N GLU A 93 19.15 -12.64 -7.32
CA GLU A 93 18.61 -13.28 -8.52
C GLU A 93 19.29 -12.74 -9.78
N LEU A 94 19.54 -13.62 -10.73
CA LEU A 94 20.16 -13.29 -12.02
C LEU A 94 19.35 -13.88 -13.17
N VAL A 95 19.04 -13.04 -14.18
CA VAL A 95 18.51 -13.50 -15.46
C VAL A 95 19.48 -13.12 -16.59
N VAL A 96 19.74 -14.07 -17.50
CA VAL A 96 20.48 -13.84 -18.74
C VAL A 96 19.62 -14.28 -19.91
N THR A 97 19.25 -13.32 -20.77
CA THR A 97 18.54 -13.64 -22.01
C THR A 97 19.52 -14.04 -23.11
N GLU A 98 19.08 -14.78 -24.09
CA GLU A 98 19.90 -15.23 -25.26
C GLU A 98 21.28 -15.75 -24.86
N ALA A 99 21.33 -16.53 -23.73
CA ALA A 99 22.55 -17.18 -23.27
C ALA A 99 22.90 -18.37 -24.16
N GLU A 100 24.19 -18.57 -24.41
CA GLU A 100 24.74 -19.74 -25.06
C GLU A 100 25.09 -20.79 -24.02
N ARG A 101 24.65 -22.04 -24.26
CA ARG A 101 25.02 -23.20 -23.43
C ARG A 101 26.29 -23.83 -23.95
N ASP A 102 27.26 -24.08 -23.08
CA ASP A 102 28.51 -24.79 -23.38
C ASP A 102 28.71 -25.93 -22.36
N GLU A 103 29.49 -26.92 -22.78
CA GLU A 103 29.94 -28.02 -21.90
C GLU A 103 31.45 -27.96 -21.74
N PHE A 104 31.90 -27.67 -20.54
CA PHE A 104 33.33 -27.65 -20.20
C PHE A 104 33.64 -28.70 -19.13
N ARG A 105 34.51 -29.66 -19.48
CA ARG A 105 34.92 -30.79 -18.62
C ARG A 105 33.76 -31.66 -18.09
N GLY A 106 32.65 -31.73 -18.82
CA GLY A 106 31.49 -32.49 -18.43
C GLY A 106 30.49 -31.76 -17.53
N GLU A 107 30.74 -30.47 -17.28
CA GLU A 107 29.84 -29.59 -16.57
C GLU A 107 29.16 -28.60 -17.56
N THR A 108 27.86 -28.43 -17.39
CA THR A 108 27.11 -27.44 -18.18
C THR A 108 27.44 -26.04 -17.68
N GLN A 109 27.76 -25.12 -18.59
CA GLN A 109 28.01 -23.71 -18.33
C GLN A 109 27.19 -22.85 -19.29
N TYR A 110 26.95 -21.61 -18.92
CA TYR A 110 26.27 -20.63 -19.76
C TYR A 110 27.13 -19.40 -19.96
N ALA A 111 27.00 -18.76 -21.12
CA ALA A 111 27.74 -17.53 -21.41
C ALA A 111 26.84 -16.52 -22.10
N THR A 112 27.08 -15.23 -21.83
CA THR A 112 26.43 -14.13 -22.55
C THR A 112 26.95 -14.09 -24.00
N THR A 113 26.05 -13.77 -24.92
CA THR A 113 26.32 -13.49 -26.33
C THR A 113 26.29 -12.00 -26.63
N THR A 114 26.45 -11.62 -27.91
CA THR A 114 26.25 -10.23 -28.33
C THR A 114 24.79 -9.78 -28.20
N ASP A 115 23.85 -10.73 -28.15
CA ASP A 115 22.41 -10.49 -28.11
C ASP A 115 21.79 -10.68 -26.71
N SER A 116 22.62 -11.07 -25.73
CA SER A 116 22.19 -11.24 -24.36
C SER A 116 21.92 -9.89 -23.67
N TYR A 117 20.94 -9.91 -22.79
CA TYR A 117 20.76 -8.94 -21.71
C TYR A 117 21.01 -9.66 -20.36
N VAL A 118 21.58 -8.94 -19.43
CA VAL A 118 21.83 -9.39 -18.04
C VAL A 118 20.97 -8.56 -17.10
N VAL A 119 20.13 -9.21 -16.31
CA VAL A 119 19.22 -8.57 -15.36
C VAL A 119 19.51 -9.08 -13.95
N VAL A 120 19.79 -8.17 -13.05
CA VAL A 120 20.03 -8.42 -11.63
C VAL A 120 18.74 -8.13 -10.86
N GLU A 121 18.32 -9.02 -9.97
CA GLU A 121 17.08 -8.86 -9.19
C GLU A 121 15.86 -8.52 -10.07
N PRO A 122 15.50 -9.36 -11.07
CA PRO A 122 14.35 -9.08 -11.95
C PRO A 122 13.03 -9.03 -11.20
N SER A 123 12.92 -9.70 -10.06
CA SER A 123 11.74 -9.68 -9.20
C SER A 123 11.55 -8.33 -8.48
N TYR A 124 12.59 -7.49 -8.40
CA TYR A 124 12.47 -6.11 -7.94
C TYR A 124 12.13 -5.21 -9.13
N LEU A 125 10.89 -4.73 -9.19
CA LEU A 125 10.40 -3.88 -10.27
C LEU A 125 10.87 -2.43 -10.07
N VAL A 126 11.81 -1.99 -10.91
CA VAL A 126 12.28 -0.60 -10.91
C VAL A 126 11.37 0.26 -11.77
N ASP A 127 10.90 1.38 -11.22
CA ASP A 127 10.15 2.35 -12.00
C ASP A 127 11.07 3.05 -13.02
N VAL A 128 10.56 3.22 -14.22
CA VAL A 128 11.29 3.85 -15.33
C VAL A 128 11.73 5.28 -14.98
N THR A 129 10.92 6.00 -14.21
CA THR A 129 11.23 7.37 -13.75
C THR A 129 12.40 7.39 -12.77
N ASP A 130 12.57 6.35 -11.99
CA ASP A 130 13.65 6.20 -11.02
C ASP A 130 15.00 6.06 -11.69
N VAL A 131 15.09 5.31 -12.79
CA VAL A 131 16.32 5.22 -13.57
C VAL A 131 16.72 6.57 -14.17
N ARG A 132 15.74 7.40 -14.57
CA ARG A 132 15.98 8.77 -15.02
C ARG A 132 16.57 9.64 -13.91
N ASN A 133 16.10 9.50 -12.68
CA ASN A 133 16.62 10.21 -11.51
C ASN A 133 18.03 9.73 -11.16
N TRP A 134 18.25 8.41 -11.16
CA TRP A 134 19.55 7.77 -10.93
C TRP A 134 20.63 8.27 -11.86
N VAL A 135 20.37 8.39 -13.15
CA VAL A 135 21.29 8.95 -14.16
C VAL A 135 21.75 10.37 -13.82
N GLN A 136 20.92 11.15 -13.15
CA GLN A 136 21.31 12.49 -12.75
C GLN A 136 22.20 12.46 -11.51
N CYS A 137 21.80 11.69 -10.52
CA CYS A 137 22.49 11.47 -9.27
C CYS A 137 21.78 10.35 -8.48
N PRO A 138 22.47 9.26 -8.08
CA PRO A 138 21.89 8.24 -7.23
C PRO A 138 21.26 8.80 -5.94
N ARG A 139 21.84 9.82 -5.35
CA ARG A 139 21.25 10.51 -4.21
C ARG A 139 19.92 11.19 -4.55
N LEU A 140 19.74 11.70 -5.75
CA LEU A 140 18.46 12.31 -6.16
C LEU A 140 17.35 11.25 -6.25
N TYR A 141 17.66 10.06 -6.77
CA TYR A 141 16.74 8.92 -6.70
C TYR A 141 16.30 8.65 -5.27
N TYR A 142 17.26 8.48 -4.36
CA TYR A 142 17.02 8.23 -2.95
C TYR A 142 16.20 9.34 -2.27
N LEU A 143 16.52 10.60 -2.54
CA LEU A 143 15.78 11.73 -1.97
C LEU A 143 14.34 11.80 -2.47
N ASN A 144 14.10 11.52 -3.74
CA ASN A 144 12.74 11.46 -4.29
C ASN A 144 11.91 10.34 -3.62
N LYS A 145 12.55 9.19 -3.35
CA LYS A 145 11.92 8.09 -2.63
C LYS A 145 11.57 8.49 -1.19
N LEU A 146 12.47 9.18 -0.47
CA LEU A 146 12.29 9.56 0.94
C LEU A 146 11.42 10.79 1.16
N SER A 147 11.50 11.82 0.32
CA SER A 147 10.81 13.09 0.56
C SER A 147 9.46 13.20 -0.14
N GLY A 148 9.18 12.27 -1.07
CA GLY A 148 8.07 12.41 -1.98
C GLY A 148 8.27 13.65 -2.88
N VAL A 149 7.38 13.84 -3.85
CA VAL A 149 7.42 15.07 -4.69
C VAL A 149 6.76 16.21 -3.91
N PRO A 150 7.49 17.29 -3.57
CA PRO A 150 6.91 18.41 -2.81
C PRO A 150 5.80 19.11 -3.60
N LEU A 151 4.88 19.75 -2.90
CA LEU A 151 3.90 20.64 -3.52
C LEU A 151 4.64 21.88 -4.01
N ASN A 152 4.76 22.03 -5.33
CA ASN A 152 5.30 23.24 -5.96
C ASN A 152 4.65 23.47 -7.31
N TYR A 153 4.63 24.72 -7.75
CA TYR A 153 3.94 25.11 -8.95
C TYR A 153 4.44 24.41 -10.24
N PRO A 154 5.76 24.20 -10.48
CA PRO A 154 6.24 23.44 -11.63
C PRO A 154 5.75 21.99 -11.69
N VAL A 155 5.53 21.35 -10.53
CA VAL A 155 4.99 19.99 -10.47
C VAL A 155 3.52 19.98 -10.81
N VAL A 156 2.72 20.89 -10.21
CA VAL A 156 1.29 20.99 -10.49
C VAL A 156 1.04 21.33 -11.95
N THR A 157 1.75 22.34 -12.49
CA THR A 157 1.68 22.68 -13.91
C THR A 157 2.13 21.54 -14.82
N GLY A 158 3.17 20.78 -14.41
CA GLY A 158 3.61 19.60 -15.13
C GLY A 158 2.51 18.55 -15.23
N THR A 159 1.85 18.24 -14.12
CA THR A 159 0.72 17.30 -14.08
C THR A 159 -0.44 17.76 -14.96
N LEU A 160 -0.86 19.03 -14.82
CA LEU A 160 -1.90 19.59 -15.66
C LEU A 160 -1.61 19.48 -17.17
N VAL A 161 -0.36 19.75 -17.57
CA VAL A 161 0.04 19.63 -18.99
C VAL A 161 0.01 18.19 -19.47
N HIS A 162 0.38 17.21 -18.64
CA HIS A 162 0.27 15.78 -18.98
C HIS A 162 -1.18 15.34 -19.10
N GLU A 163 -2.05 15.73 -18.18
CA GLU A 163 -3.49 15.43 -18.21
C GLU A 163 -4.15 16.03 -19.47
N VAL A 164 -3.86 17.31 -19.79
CA VAL A 164 -4.34 17.97 -21.03
C VAL A 164 -3.76 17.28 -22.28
N PHE A 165 -2.52 16.76 -22.23
CA PHE A 165 -1.97 16.00 -23.37
C PHE A 165 -2.78 14.74 -23.64
N GLY A 166 -3.11 13.96 -22.61
CA GLY A 166 -3.99 12.79 -22.73
C GLY A 166 -5.36 13.17 -23.30
N ASP A 167 -5.96 14.26 -22.80
CA ASP A 167 -7.23 14.76 -23.28
C ASP A 167 -7.19 15.13 -24.79
N LEU A 168 -6.12 15.80 -25.22
CA LEU A 168 -5.94 16.15 -26.64
C LEU A 168 -5.73 14.92 -27.53
N LEU A 169 -5.04 13.88 -27.05
CA LEU A 169 -4.91 12.61 -27.75
C LEU A 169 -6.27 11.93 -27.98
N ARG A 170 -7.20 12.08 -27.04
CA ARG A 170 -8.60 11.58 -27.12
C ARG A 170 -9.51 12.50 -27.92
N GLY A 171 -8.97 13.62 -28.48
CA GLY A 171 -9.72 14.55 -29.33
C GLY A 171 -10.60 15.53 -28.57
N ARG A 172 -10.39 15.74 -27.26
CA ARG A 172 -11.12 16.72 -26.46
C ARG A 172 -10.73 18.15 -26.84
N ASP A 173 -11.66 19.07 -26.56
CA ASP A 173 -11.43 20.50 -26.77
C ASP A 173 -10.41 21.05 -25.77
N LEU A 174 -9.42 21.82 -26.26
CA LEU A 174 -8.32 22.31 -25.44
C LEU A 174 -8.78 23.22 -24.30
N ASP A 175 -9.66 24.19 -24.56
CA ASP A 175 -10.08 25.13 -23.54
C ASP A 175 -10.95 24.46 -22.46
N ALA A 176 -11.84 23.54 -22.87
CA ALA A 176 -12.63 22.74 -21.95
C ALA A 176 -11.77 21.86 -21.07
N SER A 177 -10.76 21.20 -21.64
CA SER A 177 -9.81 20.36 -20.89
C SER A 177 -9.01 21.17 -19.86
N ILE A 178 -8.52 22.35 -20.26
CA ILE A 178 -7.76 23.22 -19.36
C ILE A 178 -8.63 23.66 -18.19
N ASP A 179 -9.85 24.13 -18.44
CA ASP A 179 -10.74 24.61 -17.40
C ASP A 179 -11.09 23.51 -16.39
N GLU A 180 -11.43 22.31 -16.86
CA GLU A 180 -11.75 21.16 -16.03
C GLU A 180 -10.55 20.70 -15.17
N ARG A 181 -9.37 20.53 -15.79
CA ARG A 181 -8.17 20.08 -15.06
C ARG A 181 -7.69 21.09 -14.02
N ILE A 182 -7.85 22.37 -14.27
CA ILE A 182 -7.55 23.42 -13.30
C ILE A 182 -8.54 23.41 -12.14
N GLU A 183 -9.82 23.24 -12.44
CA GLU A 183 -10.85 23.12 -11.39
C GLU A 183 -10.57 21.93 -10.48
N GLU A 184 -10.20 20.77 -11.02
CA GLU A 184 -9.79 19.58 -10.24
C GLU A 184 -8.58 19.83 -9.31
N ARG A 185 -7.71 20.79 -9.62
CA ARG A 185 -6.49 21.15 -8.88
C ARG A 185 -6.59 22.46 -8.08
N ALA A 186 -7.80 22.96 -7.88
CA ALA A 186 -8.02 24.25 -7.23
C ALA A 186 -7.37 24.35 -5.85
N LEU A 187 -7.48 23.29 -5.01
CA LEU A 187 -6.87 23.29 -3.68
C LEU A 187 -5.34 23.38 -3.73
N GLU A 188 -4.70 22.59 -4.60
CA GLU A 188 -3.25 22.61 -4.78
C GLU A 188 -2.75 23.99 -5.27
N LEU A 189 -3.45 24.59 -6.23
CA LEU A 189 -3.14 25.91 -6.73
C LEU A 189 -3.30 26.97 -5.64
N GLY A 190 -4.40 26.91 -4.89
CA GLY A 190 -4.65 27.82 -3.80
C GLY A 190 -3.61 27.77 -2.69
N LEU A 191 -3.17 26.57 -2.28
CA LEU A 191 -2.08 26.37 -1.31
C LEU A 191 -0.74 26.95 -1.79
N LEU A 192 -0.54 27.04 -3.10
CA LEU A 192 0.62 27.70 -3.71
C LEU A 192 0.45 29.21 -3.90
N GLY A 193 -0.73 29.75 -3.62
CA GLY A 193 -1.06 31.16 -3.84
C GLY A 193 -1.20 31.53 -5.31
N GLU A 194 -1.48 30.52 -6.17
CA GLU A 194 -1.62 30.70 -7.63
C GLU A 194 -3.10 30.78 -8.02
N SER A 195 -3.43 31.67 -8.93
CA SER A 195 -4.79 31.76 -9.43
C SER A 195 -5.06 30.78 -10.58
N ALA A 196 -6.34 30.39 -10.72
CA ALA A 196 -6.79 29.58 -11.84
C ALA A 196 -6.42 30.20 -13.19
N GLU A 197 -6.55 31.54 -13.33
CA GLU A 197 -6.23 32.26 -14.56
C GLU A 197 -4.73 32.19 -14.93
N SER A 198 -3.83 32.34 -13.93
CA SER A 198 -2.39 32.22 -14.15
C SER A 198 -2.00 30.81 -14.57
N ALA A 199 -2.57 29.82 -13.91
CA ALA A 199 -2.33 28.41 -14.24
C ALA A 199 -2.85 28.05 -15.64
N ALA A 200 -4.06 28.51 -15.99
CA ALA A 200 -4.65 28.33 -17.33
C ALA A 200 -3.77 28.89 -18.45
N GLU A 201 -3.22 30.10 -18.24
CA GLU A 201 -2.33 30.71 -19.24
C GLU A 201 -1.04 29.90 -19.44
N ASP A 202 -0.42 29.45 -18.34
CA ASP A 202 0.79 28.62 -18.40
C ASP A 202 0.54 27.26 -19.05
N VAL A 203 -0.58 26.60 -18.73
CA VAL A 203 -0.98 25.32 -19.35
C VAL A 203 -1.29 25.53 -20.84
N ARG A 204 -2.05 26.58 -21.20
CA ARG A 204 -2.37 26.90 -22.60
C ARG A 204 -1.11 27.16 -23.42
N GLN A 205 -0.12 27.83 -22.84
CA GLN A 205 1.16 28.06 -23.53
C GLN A 205 1.92 26.77 -23.81
N ASN A 206 1.89 25.80 -22.88
CA ASN A 206 2.48 24.47 -23.09
C ASN A 206 1.66 23.63 -24.09
N ALA A 207 0.34 23.66 -23.97
CA ALA A 207 -0.58 22.87 -24.80
C ALA A 207 -0.56 23.32 -26.28
N ALA A 208 -0.33 24.60 -26.56
CA ALA A 208 -0.18 25.09 -27.94
C ALA A 208 0.95 24.41 -28.73
N ALA A 209 2.04 24.00 -28.06
CA ALA A 209 3.10 23.23 -28.70
C ALA A 209 2.67 21.79 -29.01
N ILE A 210 1.84 21.21 -28.16
CA ILE A 210 1.27 19.86 -28.30
C ILE A 210 0.28 19.86 -29.46
N GLU A 211 -0.69 20.76 -29.43
CA GLU A 211 -1.72 20.88 -30.46
C GLU A 211 -1.10 21.12 -31.85
N GLY A 212 -0.15 22.07 -31.96
CA GLY A 212 0.57 22.30 -33.20
C GLY A 212 1.38 21.10 -33.70
N TRP A 213 1.89 20.24 -32.81
CA TRP A 213 2.57 18.99 -33.16
C TRP A 213 1.57 17.93 -33.65
N LEU A 214 0.45 17.76 -32.93
CA LEU A 214 -0.64 16.85 -33.33
C LEU A 214 -1.22 17.21 -34.69
N GLU A 215 -1.48 18.50 -34.98
CA GLU A 215 -1.95 18.98 -36.28
C GLU A 215 -0.95 18.70 -37.41
N GLN A 216 0.36 18.89 -37.16
CA GLN A 216 1.40 18.64 -38.18
C GLN A 216 1.59 17.15 -38.43
N GLY A 217 1.43 16.33 -37.45
CA GLY A 217 1.56 14.88 -37.53
C GLY A 217 0.39 14.20 -38.22
N ARG A 218 -0.72 14.92 -38.44
CA ARG A 218 -2.03 14.41 -38.89
C ARG A 218 -2.34 13.09 -38.18
N LEU A 219 -3.05 13.17 -37.09
CA LEU A 219 -3.71 12.01 -36.51
C LEU A 219 -4.66 11.48 -37.61
N SER A 220 -4.22 10.41 -38.28
CA SER A 220 -5.14 9.65 -39.12
C SER A 220 -5.86 8.67 -38.20
N GLU A 221 -7.08 8.26 -38.58
CA GLU A 221 -7.80 7.15 -37.90
C GLU A 221 -6.98 5.83 -37.91
N GLU A 222 -5.86 5.79 -38.65
CA GLU A 222 -4.91 4.68 -38.69
C GLU A 222 -3.72 4.82 -37.72
N ASP A 223 -3.57 5.96 -37.02
CA ASP A 223 -2.56 6.13 -36.00
C ASP A 223 -3.09 5.52 -34.71
N ASP A 224 -2.50 4.38 -34.30
CA ASP A 224 -2.77 3.72 -33.04
C ASP A 224 -2.07 4.50 -31.93
N TRP A 225 -2.86 5.28 -31.16
CA TRP A 225 -2.42 6.04 -30.03
C TRP A 225 -2.98 5.42 -28.73
N ARG A 226 -2.12 5.30 -27.74
CA ARG A 226 -2.52 5.02 -26.36
C ARG A 226 -1.88 6.05 -25.44
N SER A 227 -2.67 6.68 -24.58
CA SER A 227 -2.19 7.61 -23.58
C SER A 227 -2.00 6.91 -22.23
N GLU A 228 -1.03 7.37 -21.45
CA GLU A 228 -0.85 6.95 -20.06
C GLU A 228 -0.80 5.41 -19.86
N GLN A 229 -0.25 4.67 -20.82
CA GLN A 229 -0.25 3.20 -20.77
C GLN A 229 0.70 2.65 -19.72
N LEU A 230 0.15 1.79 -18.84
CA LEU A 230 0.93 1.01 -17.89
C LEU A 230 1.72 -0.09 -18.62
N LEU A 231 3.01 -0.15 -18.37
CA LEU A 231 3.94 -1.13 -18.93
C LEU A 231 4.66 -1.84 -17.78
N ILE A 232 4.64 -3.18 -17.81
CA ILE A 232 5.31 -4.04 -16.84
C ILE A 232 6.14 -5.08 -17.61
N SER A 233 7.37 -5.33 -17.17
CA SER A 233 8.26 -6.35 -17.72
C SER A 233 8.71 -7.34 -16.64
N GLU A 234 8.33 -8.58 -16.81
CA GLU A 234 8.83 -9.71 -16.03
C GLU A 234 10.33 -9.95 -16.26
N THR A 235 10.78 -9.91 -17.51
CA THR A 235 12.17 -10.22 -17.87
C THR A 235 13.13 -9.16 -17.37
N PHE A 236 12.79 -7.89 -17.58
CA PHE A 236 13.69 -6.78 -17.26
C PHE A 236 13.48 -6.21 -15.86
N GLY A 237 12.43 -6.64 -15.14
CA GLY A 237 12.10 -6.12 -13.81
C GLY A 237 11.83 -4.61 -13.86
N LEU A 238 11.03 -4.18 -14.82
CA LEU A 238 10.68 -2.78 -15.05
C LEU A 238 9.18 -2.58 -14.96
N LYS A 239 8.78 -1.41 -14.47
CA LYS A 239 7.40 -0.93 -14.55
C LYS A 239 7.41 0.57 -14.83
N GLY A 240 6.32 1.09 -15.35
CA GLY A 240 6.13 2.52 -15.53
C GLY A 240 4.92 2.82 -16.39
N ARG A 241 4.56 4.09 -16.47
CA ARG A 241 3.44 4.59 -17.25
C ARG A 241 3.98 5.53 -18.34
N ALA A 242 3.84 5.11 -19.60
CA ALA A 242 4.30 5.89 -20.72
C ALA A 242 3.30 7.02 -21.04
N ASP A 243 3.76 8.25 -21.21
CA ASP A 243 2.89 9.40 -21.49
C ASP A 243 2.02 9.16 -22.74
N ALA A 244 2.61 8.57 -23.78
CA ALA A 244 1.88 8.06 -24.93
C ALA A 244 2.68 6.98 -25.68
N ILE A 245 1.96 6.11 -26.38
CA ILE A 245 2.52 5.17 -27.34
C ILE A 245 1.90 5.48 -28.71
N ARG A 246 2.74 5.68 -29.70
CA ARG A 246 2.32 5.91 -31.10
C ARG A 246 2.90 4.86 -32.02
N ARG A 247 2.04 4.07 -32.67
CA ARG A 247 2.47 2.99 -33.56
C ARG A 247 3.48 2.05 -32.91
N GLY A 248 3.25 1.74 -31.67
CA GLY A 248 4.12 0.90 -30.85
C GLY A 248 5.41 1.57 -30.36
N ALA A 249 5.67 2.85 -30.62
CA ALA A 249 6.85 3.58 -30.16
C ALA A 249 6.52 4.57 -29.04
N PRO A 250 7.36 4.70 -27.99
CA PRO A 250 7.10 5.60 -26.88
C PRO A 250 7.27 7.07 -27.26
N VAL A 251 6.34 7.88 -26.78
CA VAL A 251 6.35 9.36 -26.86
C VAL A 251 6.30 9.91 -25.45
N GLU A 252 7.32 10.67 -25.06
CA GLU A 252 7.46 11.24 -23.74
C GLU A 252 7.33 12.76 -23.77
N LEU A 253 6.49 13.27 -22.90
CA LEU A 253 6.25 14.70 -22.72
C LEU A 253 7.23 15.31 -21.71
N LYS A 254 7.74 16.49 -22.02
CA LYS A 254 8.63 17.22 -21.10
C LYS A 254 8.21 18.70 -21.04
N THR A 255 7.70 19.11 -19.90
CA THR A 255 7.28 20.50 -19.61
C THR A 255 8.46 21.44 -19.47
N GLY A 256 9.36 21.42 -20.44
CA GLY A 256 10.59 22.20 -20.42
C GLY A 256 11.02 22.67 -21.80
N LYS A 257 12.10 23.48 -21.83
CA LYS A 257 12.71 23.97 -23.07
C LYS A 257 14.01 23.22 -23.37
N ASN A 258 14.15 22.71 -24.59
CA ASN A 258 15.40 22.16 -25.09
C ASN A 258 15.76 22.77 -26.43
N LEU A 259 16.80 23.62 -26.44
CA LEU A 259 17.29 24.32 -27.63
C LEU A 259 18.31 23.50 -28.45
N ARG A 260 18.71 22.32 -27.96
CA ARG A 260 19.62 21.44 -28.70
C ARG A 260 18.85 20.63 -29.72
N LYS A 261 19.50 20.28 -30.81
CA LYS A 261 18.92 19.38 -31.84
C LYS A 261 18.62 18.00 -31.22
N GLU A 262 19.55 17.52 -30.39
CA GLU A 262 19.39 16.23 -29.70
C GLU A 262 18.60 16.40 -28.40
N PRO A 263 17.73 15.43 -28.05
CA PRO A 263 17.12 15.35 -26.73
C PRO A 263 18.16 15.29 -25.61
N ARG A 264 17.75 15.67 -24.40
CA ARG A 264 18.61 15.51 -23.23
C ARG A 264 18.79 14.02 -22.95
N PHE A 265 20.00 13.62 -22.57
CA PHE A 265 20.33 12.21 -22.34
C PHE A 265 19.41 11.56 -21.30
N LYS A 266 19.19 12.22 -20.15
CA LYS A 266 18.29 11.73 -19.11
C LYS A 266 16.85 11.48 -19.54
N ASP A 267 16.36 12.26 -20.52
CA ASP A 267 15.00 12.12 -21.02
C ASP A 267 14.93 10.94 -22.02
N LYS A 268 16.03 10.66 -22.75
CA LYS A 268 16.17 9.46 -23.61
C LYS A 268 16.13 8.15 -22.83
N VAL A 269 16.65 8.16 -21.58
CA VAL A 269 16.72 6.98 -20.70
C VAL A 269 15.32 6.43 -20.46
N GLN A 270 14.36 7.28 -20.16
CA GLN A 270 12.98 6.91 -19.89
C GLN A 270 12.35 6.21 -21.09
N ALA A 271 12.37 6.86 -22.26
CA ALA A 271 11.81 6.27 -23.49
C ALA A 271 12.54 4.96 -23.91
N ALA A 272 13.86 4.85 -23.65
CA ALA A 272 14.61 3.63 -23.95
C ALA A 272 14.19 2.44 -23.05
N LEU A 273 13.83 2.69 -21.79
CA LEU A 273 13.33 1.65 -20.90
C LEU A 273 11.92 1.18 -21.32
N TYR A 274 11.04 2.10 -21.70
CA TYR A 274 9.74 1.71 -22.29
C TYR A 274 9.91 0.90 -23.58
N ALA A 275 10.91 1.24 -24.43
CA ALA A 275 11.19 0.45 -25.61
C ALA A 275 11.60 -0.99 -25.27
N LEU A 276 12.39 -1.23 -24.21
CA LEU A 276 12.73 -2.58 -23.75
C LEU A 276 11.48 -3.39 -23.37
N VAL A 277 10.54 -2.78 -22.65
CA VAL A 277 9.29 -3.44 -22.26
C VAL A 277 8.43 -3.75 -23.49
N LEU A 278 8.28 -2.78 -24.40
CA LEU A 278 7.50 -2.95 -25.63
C LEU A 278 8.12 -3.97 -26.58
N GLU A 279 9.47 -4.09 -26.64
CA GLU A 279 10.15 -5.14 -27.41
C GLU A 279 9.88 -6.55 -26.85
N GLU A 280 9.80 -6.70 -25.53
CA GLU A 280 9.42 -7.96 -24.89
C GLU A 280 8.01 -8.41 -25.31
N HIS A 281 7.08 -7.45 -25.48
CA HIS A 281 5.71 -7.71 -25.93
C HIS A 281 5.58 -7.83 -27.46
N GLY A 282 6.69 -7.99 -28.20
CA GLY A 282 6.70 -8.29 -29.63
C GLY A 282 6.88 -7.09 -30.56
N GLY A 283 7.12 -5.89 -30.00
CA GLY A 283 7.46 -4.70 -30.78
C GLY A 283 8.90 -4.74 -31.32
N SER A 284 9.18 -3.95 -32.36
CA SER A 284 10.57 -3.64 -32.81
C SER A 284 10.69 -2.13 -32.85
N ILE A 285 11.43 -1.56 -31.89
CA ILE A 285 11.44 -0.12 -31.63
C ILE A 285 12.82 0.44 -31.87
N ASP A 286 13.00 1.13 -33.02
CA ASP A 286 14.26 1.77 -33.40
C ASP A 286 14.33 3.25 -33.03
N THR A 287 13.20 3.87 -32.73
CA THR A 287 13.08 5.31 -32.48
C THR A 287 12.12 5.63 -31.34
N GLY A 288 12.38 6.73 -30.66
CA GLY A 288 11.48 7.34 -29.68
C GLY A 288 11.37 8.84 -29.90
N THR A 289 10.29 9.43 -29.42
CA THR A 289 10.00 10.84 -29.55
C THR A 289 9.94 11.50 -28.17
N LEU A 290 10.61 12.65 -28.04
CA LEU A 290 10.54 13.51 -26.86
C LEU A 290 9.90 14.84 -27.24
N LEU A 291 8.78 15.18 -26.59
CA LEU A 291 8.02 16.39 -26.86
C LEU A 291 8.28 17.45 -25.79
N TYR A 292 9.02 18.51 -26.15
CA TYR A 292 9.32 19.62 -25.27
C TYR A 292 8.31 20.74 -25.42
N THR A 293 7.37 20.90 -24.49
CA THR A 293 6.21 21.77 -24.62
C THR A 293 6.53 23.27 -24.59
N LYS A 294 7.66 23.68 -23.99
CA LYS A 294 8.14 25.08 -24.00
C LYS A 294 8.99 25.41 -25.23
N ASN A 295 9.16 24.50 -26.16
CA ASN A 295 9.69 24.80 -27.47
C ASN A 295 8.54 25.29 -28.37
N SER A 296 8.70 26.44 -28.99
CA SER A 296 7.71 27.06 -29.87
C SER A 296 8.30 27.25 -31.25
N ALA A 297 7.65 26.70 -32.27
CA ALA A 297 8.04 26.92 -33.66
C ALA A 297 7.91 28.38 -34.14
N LEU A 298 7.17 29.21 -33.39
CA LEU A 298 6.98 30.63 -33.69
C LEU A 298 8.19 31.49 -33.28
N ASP A 299 9.01 31.02 -32.34
CA ASP A 299 10.22 31.72 -31.86
C ASP A 299 11.47 31.17 -32.53
N ARG A 300 11.46 31.09 -33.86
CA ARG A 300 12.60 30.64 -34.66
C ARG A 300 13.64 31.74 -34.77
N ASN A 301 14.60 31.73 -33.91
CA ASN A 301 15.82 32.50 -34.05
C ASN A 301 16.96 31.56 -34.41
N GLU A 302 17.53 31.65 -35.62
CA GLU A 302 18.62 30.75 -36.06
C GLU A 302 19.87 30.85 -35.18
N GLU A 303 20.02 31.93 -34.37
CA GLU A 303 21.11 32.10 -33.43
C GLU A 303 20.88 31.37 -32.10
N THR A 304 19.65 30.99 -31.74
CA THR A 304 19.30 30.45 -30.41
C THR A 304 19.13 28.97 -30.34
N GLY A 305 19.11 28.22 -31.46
CA GLY A 305 19.03 26.79 -31.49
C GLY A 305 17.74 26.20 -32.12
N ASP A 306 17.55 24.93 -31.96
CA ASP A 306 16.41 24.18 -32.50
C ASP A 306 15.20 24.28 -31.57
N LEU A 307 14.17 24.98 -32.00
CA LEU A 307 12.94 25.23 -31.28
C LEU A 307 11.79 24.28 -31.62
N THR A 308 12.06 23.21 -32.41
CA THR A 308 11.06 22.17 -32.69
C THR A 308 10.60 21.52 -31.39
N PRO A 309 9.29 21.39 -31.14
CA PRO A 309 8.78 20.69 -29.95
C PRO A 309 9.19 19.21 -29.92
N ALA A 310 8.89 18.46 -30.98
CA ALA A 310 9.21 17.05 -31.06
C ALA A 310 10.65 16.83 -31.51
N LYS A 311 11.34 15.93 -30.81
CA LYS A 311 12.70 15.53 -31.09
C LYS A 311 12.81 14.02 -31.11
N ASP A 312 12.89 13.48 -32.32
CA ASP A 312 13.08 12.05 -32.53
C ASP A 312 14.56 11.67 -32.30
N PHE A 313 14.77 10.47 -31.81
CA PHE A 313 16.11 9.92 -31.62
C PHE A 313 16.13 8.40 -31.83
N SER A 314 17.28 7.86 -32.25
CA SER A 314 17.45 6.43 -32.46
C SER A 314 17.73 5.72 -31.13
N MET A 315 17.07 4.58 -30.93
CA MET A 315 17.27 3.67 -29.81
C MET A 315 18.15 2.50 -30.29
N GLY A 316 19.47 2.71 -30.27
CA GLY A 316 20.40 1.63 -30.58
C GLY A 316 20.61 0.73 -29.37
N ARG A 317 20.96 -0.55 -29.65
CA ARG A 317 21.21 -1.56 -28.62
C ARG A 317 22.14 -1.09 -27.50
N GLY A 318 23.18 -0.32 -27.81
CA GLY A 318 24.10 0.22 -26.77
C GLY A 318 23.44 1.16 -25.77
N LEU A 319 22.36 1.88 -26.15
CA LEU A 319 21.56 2.68 -25.22
C LEU A 319 20.70 1.76 -24.34
N LEU A 320 20.03 0.76 -24.94
CA LEU A 320 19.19 -0.19 -24.21
C LEU A 320 19.99 -0.97 -23.15
N GLU A 321 21.16 -1.45 -23.50
CA GLU A 321 22.07 -2.13 -22.58
C GLU A 321 22.59 -1.23 -21.47
N TYR A 322 22.85 0.04 -21.79
CA TYR A 322 23.29 1.02 -20.80
C TYR A 322 22.19 1.31 -19.77
N VAL A 323 20.96 1.56 -20.20
CA VAL A 323 19.85 1.86 -19.29
C VAL A 323 19.48 0.64 -18.43
N LEU A 324 19.62 -0.57 -18.97
CA LEU A 324 19.41 -1.79 -18.22
C LEU A 324 20.48 -1.99 -17.12
N ARG A 325 21.76 -1.65 -17.37
CA ARG A 325 22.79 -1.66 -16.33
C ARG A 325 22.48 -0.68 -15.19
N LEU A 326 21.98 0.51 -15.52
CA LEU A 326 21.55 1.47 -14.48
C LEU A 326 20.38 0.92 -13.66
N ARG A 327 19.44 0.23 -14.30
CA ARG A 327 18.35 -0.47 -13.61
C ARG A 327 18.91 -1.54 -12.66
N ASN A 328 19.92 -2.30 -13.09
CA ASN A 328 20.58 -3.31 -12.28
C ASN A 328 21.30 -2.71 -11.06
N GLU A 329 21.95 -1.55 -11.23
CA GLU A 329 22.57 -0.82 -10.11
C GLU A 329 21.55 -0.43 -9.04
N ILE A 330 20.37 0.05 -9.44
CA ILE A 330 19.27 0.38 -8.51
C ILE A 330 18.79 -0.88 -7.79
N ALA A 331 18.47 -1.93 -8.53
CA ALA A 331 17.93 -3.15 -7.93
C ALA A 331 18.92 -3.83 -6.96
N ALA A 332 20.21 -3.86 -7.32
CA ALA A 332 21.24 -4.39 -6.44
C ALA A 332 21.43 -3.52 -5.17
N MET A 333 21.37 -2.20 -5.30
CA MET A 333 21.44 -1.27 -4.16
C MET A 333 20.27 -1.52 -3.20
N GLU A 334 19.05 -1.63 -3.73
CA GLU A 334 17.85 -1.91 -2.92
C GLU A 334 17.91 -3.31 -2.30
N ALA A 335 18.45 -4.29 -3.01
CA ALA A 335 18.64 -5.64 -2.47
C ALA A 335 19.63 -5.66 -1.30
N SER A 336 20.70 -4.86 -1.36
CA SER A 336 21.69 -4.73 -0.28
C SER A 336 21.26 -3.77 0.85
N GLY A 337 20.16 -3.02 0.68
CA GLY A 337 19.66 -2.05 1.66
C GLY A 337 20.61 -0.89 1.93
N THR A 338 21.44 -0.51 0.94
CA THR A 338 22.42 0.57 1.08
C THR A 338 21.83 1.92 0.65
N VAL A 339 22.23 2.98 1.34
CA VAL A 339 21.82 4.35 1.02
C VAL A 339 22.88 5.02 0.14
N PRO A 340 22.56 5.43 -1.11
CA PRO A 340 23.53 6.05 -2.00
C PRO A 340 24.01 7.41 -1.45
N THR A 341 25.28 7.73 -1.70
CA THR A 341 25.85 9.03 -1.33
C THR A 341 25.58 10.08 -2.41
N GLY A 342 25.67 11.36 -2.07
CA GLY A 342 25.56 12.49 -3.00
C GLY A 342 26.91 12.97 -3.55
N LYS A 343 27.89 12.07 -3.75
CA LYS A 343 29.27 12.41 -4.14
C LYS A 343 29.61 12.08 -5.59
N GLU A 344 28.66 11.90 -6.46
CA GLU A 344 28.86 11.54 -7.86
C GLU A 344 29.50 12.69 -8.64
N ALA A 345 30.51 12.36 -9.47
CA ALA A 345 31.33 13.34 -10.18
C ALA A 345 30.51 14.26 -11.10
N ASP A 346 29.47 13.71 -11.74
CA ASP A 346 28.64 14.43 -12.71
C ASP A 346 27.44 15.16 -12.09
N ALA A 347 27.19 14.99 -10.80
CA ALA A 347 26.10 15.67 -10.10
C ALA A 347 26.22 17.19 -10.21
N LYS A 348 25.13 17.86 -10.59
CA LYS A 348 25.03 19.32 -10.76
C LYS A 348 24.29 19.95 -9.59
N CYS A 349 24.86 19.86 -8.40
CA CYS A 349 24.24 20.28 -7.15
C CYS A 349 23.79 21.75 -7.15
N GLU A 350 24.48 22.63 -7.89
CA GLU A 350 24.11 24.04 -8.00
C GLU A 350 22.75 24.32 -8.66
N TYR A 351 22.24 23.35 -9.43
CA TYR A 351 20.94 23.39 -10.12
C TYR A 351 19.96 22.33 -9.61
N CYS A 352 20.32 21.64 -8.52
CA CYS A 352 19.47 20.59 -7.95
C CYS A 352 18.43 21.22 -7.00
N PHE A 353 17.17 20.93 -7.23
CA PHE A 353 16.08 21.43 -6.36
C PHE A 353 16.08 20.74 -4.98
N GLU A 354 16.64 19.53 -4.88
CA GLU A 354 16.81 18.79 -3.61
C GLU A 354 18.16 19.10 -2.91
N ARG A 355 18.84 20.16 -3.28
CA ARG A 355 20.17 20.45 -2.73
C ARG A 355 20.17 20.58 -1.21
N ASP A 356 19.23 21.33 -0.68
CA ASP A 356 19.15 21.65 0.75
C ASP A 356 18.76 20.39 1.55
N THR A 357 17.80 19.62 1.05
CA THR A 357 17.44 18.30 1.61
C THR A 357 18.63 17.35 1.58
N CYS A 358 19.37 17.28 0.45
CA CYS A 358 20.58 16.48 0.32
C CYS A 358 21.64 16.84 1.36
N MET A 359 21.86 18.13 1.62
CA MET A 359 22.82 18.59 2.62
C MET A 359 22.42 18.18 4.04
N VAL A 360 21.13 18.27 4.38
CA VAL A 360 20.58 17.84 5.68
C VAL A 360 20.73 16.32 5.83
N VAL A 361 20.28 15.54 4.86
CA VAL A 361 20.39 14.06 4.88
C VAL A 361 21.85 13.64 5.02
N SER A 362 22.74 14.26 4.23
CA SER A 362 24.19 13.96 4.30
C SER A 362 24.78 14.29 5.66
N GLY A 363 24.34 15.37 6.31
CA GLY A 363 24.78 15.72 7.67
C GLY A 363 24.22 14.77 8.72
N ARG A 364 22.94 14.40 8.62
CA ARG A 364 22.28 13.50 9.57
C ARG A 364 22.79 12.05 9.49
N LEU A 365 23.07 11.55 8.30
CA LEU A 365 23.60 10.19 8.08
C LEU A 365 25.14 10.12 8.07
N ASP A 366 25.84 11.23 8.36
CA ASP A 366 27.29 11.36 8.30
C ASP A 366 27.91 10.85 6.98
N GLN A 367 27.27 11.18 5.86
CA GLN A 367 27.68 10.75 4.53
C GLN A 367 28.30 11.88 3.73
N GLU A 368 29.38 11.60 2.98
CA GLU A 368 29.95 12.56 2.05
C GLU A 368 28.98 12.94 0.94
N SER A 369 28.88 14.23 0.63
CA SER A 369 28.07 14.77 -0.45
C SER A 369 28.81 15.87 -1.20
N LYS A 370 28.68 15.90 -2.52
CA LYS A 370 29.15 17.01 -3.36
C LYS A 370 28.41 18.31 -3.07
N ALA A 371 27.18 18.24 -2.59
CA ALA A 371 26.39 19.39 -2.16
C ALA A 371 26.89 19.98 -0.83
N GLY A 372 27.60 19.18 -0.02
CA GLY A 372 28.02 19.50 1.33
C GLY A 372 27.15 18.83 2.41
N GLN A 373 27.39 19.16 3.66
CA GLN A 373 26.69 18.62 4.83
C GLN A 373 26.17 19.78 5.69
N VAL A 374 24.96 19.61 6.25
CA VAL A 374 24.33 20.56 7.20
C VAL A 374 23.71 19.78 8.35
N GLY A 375 23.91 20.26 9.58
CA GLY A 375 23.43 19.60 10.79
C GLY A 375 24.48 18.68 11.41
N GLN A 376 24.08 17.99 12.48
CA GLN A 376 24.89 17.00 13.18
C GLN A 376 24.41 15.59 12.81
N ALA A 377 25.30 14.64 12.83
CA ALA A 377 24.95 13.22 12.69
C ALA A 377 23.90 12.81 13.74
N LEU A 378 23.02 11.92 13.34
CA LEU A 378 22.07 11.32 14.28
C LEU A 378 22.81 10.62 15.42
N PRO A 379 22.29 10.66 16.66
CA PRO A 379 22.74 9.74 17.69
C PRO A 379 22.64 8.29 17.24
N GLU A 380 23.54 7.42 17.72
CA GLU A 380 23.61 6.01 17.31
C GLU A 380 22.24 5.30 17.39
N ALA A 381 21.50 5.49 18.48
CA ALA A 381 20.17 4.87 18.64
C ALA A 381 19.14 5.34 17.60
N GLU A 382 19.19 6.62 17.18
CA GLU A 382 18.30 7.13 16.13
C GLU A 382 18.71 6.62 14.75
N LEU A 383 20.01 6.50 14.49
CA LEU A 383 20.55 5.96 13.26
C LEU A 383 20.19 4.46 13.11
N ASP A 384 20.43 3.66 14.15
CA ASP A 384 20.11 2.23 14.18
C ASP A 384 18.60 2.02 13.96
N HIS A 385 17.78 2.87 14.58
CA HIS A 385 16.33 2.83 14.39
C HIS A 385 15.93 3.18 12.95
N PHE A 386 16.51 4.23 12.38
CA PHE A 386 16.28 4.61 10.98
C PHE A 386 16.65 3.47 10.02
N GLU A 387 17.83 2.89 10.16
CA GLU A 387 18.32 1.82 9.29
C GLU A 387 17.50 0.53 9.44
N ARG A 388 17.06 0.21 10.67
CA ARG A 388 16.21 -0.94 10.94
C ARG A 388 14.84 -0.80 10.24
N PHE A 389 14.13 0.32 10.46
CA PHE A 389 12.84 0.54 9.83
C PHE A 389 12.94 0.79 8.32
N TYR A 390 14.02 1.40 7.85
CA TYR A 390 14.28 1.52 6.42
C TYR A 390 14.32 0.14 5.75
N ARG A 391 15.09 -0.79 6.32
CA ARG A 391 15.16 -2.18 5.82
C ARG A 391 13.82 -2.90 5.91
N ALA A 392 13.13 -2.78 7.02
CA ALA A 392 11.82 -3.42 7.23
C ALA A 392 10.77 -2.92 6.20
N ILE A 393 10.77 -1.62 5.89
CA ILE A 393 9.86 -1.06 4.86
C ILE A 393 10.25 -1.55 3.45
N GLU A 394 11.56 -1.68 3.15
CA GLU A 394 12.00 -2.23 1.87
C GLU A 394 11.72 -3.74 1.73
N GLU A 395 11.72 -4.49 2.83
CA GLU A 395 11.23 -5.88 2.83
C GLU A 395 9.74 -5.94 2.53
N GLU A 396 8.93 -5.08 3.15
CA GLU A 396 7.50 -4.96 2.84
C GLU A 396 7.28 -4.57 1.37
N ARG A 397 8.09 -3.67 0.79
CA ARG A 397 8.06 -3.33 -0.63
C ARG A 397 8.35 -4.56 -1.52
N ARG A 398 9.29 -5.43 -1.13
CA ARG A 398 9.57 -6.67 -1.88
C ARG A 398 8.38 -7.61 -1.89
N GLU A 399 7.60 -7.69 -0.80
CA GLU A 399 6.36 -8.47 -0.81
C GLU A 399 5.34 -7.89 -1.82
N VAL A 400 5.22 -6.56 -1.90
CA VAL A 400 4.41 -5.93 -2.95
C VAL A 400 4.92 -6.31 -4.35
N HIS A 401 6.23 -6.34 -4.56
CA HIS A 401 6.81 -6.79 -5.85
C HIS A 401 6.54 -8.27 -6.13
N ARG A 402 6.52 -9.13 -5.12
CA ARG A 402 6.09 -10.54 -5.28
C ARG A 402 4.63 -10.67 -5.69
N GLU A 403 3.75 -9.78 -5.18
CA GLU A 403 2.36 -9.74 -5.64
C GLU A 403 2.24 -9.34 -7.13
N TYR A 404 3.13 -8.44 -7.63
CA TYR A 404 3.23 -8.22 -9.08
C TYR A 404 3.65 -9.49 -9.81
N GLY A 405 4.65 -10.22 -9.30
CA GLY A 405 5.11 -11.50 -9.87
C GLY A 405 3.98 -12.49 -10.09
N LYS A 406 3.05 -12.57 -9.17
CA LYS A 406 1.88 -13.46 -9.27
C LYS A 406 0.93 -13.12 -10.43
N LEU A 407 0.99 -11.92 -11.03
CA LEU A 407 0.18 -11.58 -12.21
C LEU A 407 0.53 -12.44 -13.43
N TRP A 408 1.77 -12.95 -13.51
CA TRP A 408 2.26 -13.79 -14.62
C TRP A 408 2.71 -15.19 -14.19
N GLU A 409 2.96 -15.44 -12.90
CA GLU A 409 3.36 -16.75 -12.37
C GLU A 409 2.16 -17.65 -12.06
N GLN A 410 1.04 -17.07 -11.63
CA GLN A 410 -0.19 -17.79 -11.28
C GLN A 410 -1.16 -17.82 -12.46
N THR A 411 -1.89 -18.93 -12.58
CA THR A 411 -3.02 -19.00 -13.51
C THR A 411 -4.17 -18.08 -13.07
N PRO A 412 -5.08 -17.69 -13.98
CA PRO A 412 -6.25 -16.92 -13.60
C PRO A 412 -7.08 -17.56 -12.49
N GLU A 413 -7.22 -18.91 -12.52
CA GLU A 413 -7.97 -19.68 -11.53
C GLU A 413 -7.29 -19.64 -10.16
N GLU A 414 -5.96 -19.84 -10.08
CA GLU A 414 -5.21 -19.74 -8.83
C GLU A 414 -5.35 -18.36 -8.19
N ARG A 415 -5.31 -17.31 -9.00
CA ARG A 415 -5.51 -15.94 -8.47
C ARG A 415 -6.93 -15.67 -8.01
N ALA A 416 -7.92 -16.27 -8.67
CA ALA A 416 -9.32 -16.18 -8.24
C ALA A 416 -9.54 -16.95 -6.93
N ASP A 417 -8.89 -18.13 -6.77
CA ASP A 417 -8.94 -18.93 -5.54
C ASP A 417 -8.26 -18.20 -4.35
N ASP A 418 -7.23 -17.39 -4.64
CA ASP A 418 -6.57 -16.52 -3.66
C ASP A 418 -7.36 -15.21 -3.37
N ASP A 419 -8.56 -15.03 -3.93
CA ASP A 419 -9.37 -13.80 -3.87
C ASP A 419 -8.67 -12.55 -4.45
N ARG A 420 -7.72 -12.72 -5.36
CA ARG A 420 -6.89 -11.66 -5.96
C ARG A 420 -7.31 -11.27 -7.37
N ALA A 421 -8.19 -12.03 -7.99
CA ALA A 421 -8.74 -11.74 -9.31
C ALA A 421 -10.23 -12.09 -9.39
N ILE A 422 -10.93 -11.42 -10.30
CA ILE A 422 -12.22 -11.88 -10.82
C ILE A 422 -11.99 -12.23 -12.28
N VAL A 423 -12.26 -13.46 -12.64
CA VAL A 423 -12.02 -14.04 -13.97
C VAL A 423 -13.33 -14.38 -14.66
N ASP A 424 -13.27 -14.77 -15.92
CA ASP A 424 -14.43 -15.16 -16.72
C ASP A 424 -15.53 -14.08 -16.75
N LEU A 425 -15.10 -12.82 -16.82
CA LEU A 425 -16.02 -11.70 -17.01
C LEU A 425 -16.49 -11.67 -18.47
N GLU A 426 -17.80 -11.54 -18.68
CA GLU A 426 -18.40 -11.31 -19.98
C GLU A 426 -18.46 -9.79 -20.25
N PHE A 427 -17.59 -9.29 -21.13
CA PHE A 427 -17.59 -7.89 -21.51
C PHE A 427 -18.94 -7.51 -22.15
N VAL A 428 -19.54 -6.41 -21.70
CA VAL A 428 -20.86 -5.95 -22.17
C VAL A 428 -20.71 -4.73 -23.08
N GLU A 429 -20.07 -3.69 -22.61
CA GLU A 429 -19.86 -2.44 -23.38
C GLU A 429 -18.79 -1.56 -22.75
N ALA A 430 -18.17 -0.71 -23.58
CA ALA A 430 -17.41 0.45 -23.14
C ALA A 430 -18.15 1.71 -23.59
N ARG A 431 -18.39 2.64 -22.69
CA ARG A 431 -19.08 3.88 -22.95
C ARG A 431 -18.23 5.06 -22.53
N GLU A 432 -18.00 5.96 -23.48
CA GLU A 432 -17.30 7.20 -23.15
C GLU A 432 -18.16 8.09 -22.23
N LEU A 433 -17.56 8.59 -21.16
CA LEU A 433 -18.15 9.51 -20.18
C LEU A 433 -17.79 10.96 -20.54
N ASP A 434 -18.54 11.90 -19.97
CA ASP A 434 -18.14 13.31 -19.95
C ASP A 434 -16.77 13.40 -19.26
N GLY A 435 -15.82 14.07 -19.89
CA GLY A 435 -14.46 14.12 -19.36
C GLY A 435 -13.45 13.18 -20.04
N GLY A 436 -13.86 12.42 -21.05
CA GLY A 436 -12.98 11.56 -21.88
C GLY A 436 -12.53 10.29 -21.16
N ARG A 437 -13.14 9.95 -20.02
CA ARG A 437 -12.98 8.64 -19.37
C ARG A 437 -13.95 7.63 -19.95
N TRP A 438 -13.71 6.37 -19.66
CA TRP A 438 -14.53 5.26 -20.11
C TRP A 438 -15.20 4.54 -18.97
N GLU A 439 -16.51 4.34 -19.05
CA GLU A 439 -17.23 3.37 -18.24
C GLU A 439 -17.15 2.01 -18.93
N LEU A 440 -16.55 1.04 -18.27
CA LEU A 440 -16.42 -0.33 -18.75
C LEU A 440 -17.39 -1.21 -17.97
N ARG A 441 -18.24 -1.94 -18.68
CA ARG A 441 -19.22 -2.84 -18.07
C ARG A 441 -18.95 -4.28 -18.46
N ALA A 442 -18.90 -5.13 -17.45
CA ALA A 442 -18.80 -6.57 -17.61
C ALA A 442 -19.76 -7.29 -16.66
N ARG A 443 -20.14 -8.50 -17.00
CA ARG A 443 -21.03 -9.33 -16.18
C ARG A 443 -20.25 -10.49 -15.59
N ARG A 444 -20.49 -10.81 -14.32
CA ARG A 444 -19.86 -11.95 -13.64
C ARG A 444 -20.45 -13.26 -14.14
N GLY A 445 -19.58 -14.19 -14.59
CA GLY A 445 -19.97 -15.55 -15.02
C GLY A 445 -20.19 -16.52 -13.85
N SER A 446 -19.57 -16.26 -12.70
CA SER A 446 -19.67 -17.09 -11.49
C SER A 446 -19.78 -16.23 -10.24
N SER A 447 -20.41 -16.77 -9.19
CA SER A 447 -20.58 -16.12 -7.88
C SER A 447 -19.31 -16.25 -6.99
N GLY A 448 -18.11 -16.04 -7.54
CA GLY A 448 -16.88 -16.01 -6.75
C GLY A 448 -16.85 -14.82 -5.80
N THR A 449 -16.44 -15.04 -4.56
CA THR A 449 -16.14 -13.95 -3.62
C THR A 449 -14.76 -13.41 -3.93
N ALA A 450 -14.60 -12.10 -3.99
CA ALA A 450 -13.29 -11.45 -4.18
C ALA A 450 -13.10 -10.35 -3.13
N LYS A 451 -11.83 -10.06 -2.81
CA LYS A 451 -11.46 -9.00 -1.84
C LYS A 451 -11.70 -7.58 -2.34
N PHE A 452 -12.27 -7.42 -3.52
CA PHE A 452 -12.54 -6.13 -4.14
C PHE A 452 -13.67 -5.36 -3.46
N ARG A 453 -13.56 -4.04 -3.52
CA ARG A 453 -14.60 -3.10 -3.04
C ARG A 453 -14.85 -2.02 -4.09
N GLU A 454 -16.01 -1.43 -4.03
CA GLU A 454 -16.28 -0.18 -4.74
C GLU A 454 -15.27 0.89 -4.29
N GLY A 455 -14.69 1.59 -5.25
CA GLY A 455 -13.61 2.55 -5.05
C GLY A 455 -12.18 1.99 -5.16
N ASP A 456 -11.99 0.67 -5.18
CA ASP A 456 -10.65 0.08 -5.33
C ASP A 456 -10.09 0.31 -6.74
N LEU A 457 -8.75 0.50 -6.79
CA LEU A 457 -7.99 0.55 -8.03
C LEU A 457 -7.59 -0.88 -8.43
N VAL A 458 -7.95 -1.26 -9.63
CA VAL A 458 -7.72 -2.60 -10.17
C VAL A 458 -7.03 -2.53 -11.54
N LEU A 459 -6.44 -3.62 -11.96
CA LEU A 459 -5.95 -3.83 -13.30
C LEU A 459 -7.02 -4.60 -14.10
N ALA A 460 -7.71 -3.90 -15.00
CA ALA A 460 -8.70 -4.48 -15.91
C ALA A 460 -8.00 -4.92 -17.20
N SER A 461 -8.23 -6.15 -17.64
CA SER A 461 -7.54 -6.71 -18.82
C SER A 461 -8.45 -7.58 -19.69
N ASP A 462 -8.00 -7.84 -20.90
CA ASP A 462 -8.58 -8.78 -21.86
C ASP A 462 -8.36 -10.27 -21.48
N GLY A 463 -7.80 -10.52 -20.28
CA GLY A 463 -7.44 -11.82 -19.73
C GLY A 463 -5.95 -11.94 -19.45
N GLU A 464 -5.11 -11.12 -20.09
CA GLU A 464 -3.67 -11.07 -19.91
C GLU A 464 -3.23 -9.74 -19.30
N PRO A 465 -3.12 -9.63 -17.97
CA PRO A 465 -2.84 -8.36 -17.28
C PRO A 465 -1.44 -7.81 -17.56
N VAL A 466 -0.50 -8.66 -18.04
CA VAL A 466 0.85 -8.27 -18.42
C VAL A 466 1.09 -8.77 -19.85
N GLY A 467 1.26 -7.87 -20.79
CA GLY A 467 1.49 -8.21 -22.21
C GLY A 467 0.26 -8.19 -23.10
N GLY A 468 -0.95 -8.20 -22.53
CA GLY A 468 -2.21 -7.98 -23.22
C GLY A 468 -2.69 -6.53 -23.17
N ASP A 469 -3.97 -6.31 -23.52
CA ASP A 469 -4.62 -5.02 -23.32
C ASP A 469 -5.07 -4.92 -21.87
N ALA A 470 -4.42 -4.04 -21.11
CA ALA A 470 -4.69 -3.84 -19.68
C ALA A 470 -4.68 -2.35 -19.31
N GLU A 471 -5.64 -1.97 -18.47
CA GLU A 471 -5.81 -0.60 -18.00
C GLU A 471 -6.03 -0.54 -16.49
N LEU A 472 -5.52 0.51 -15.88
CA LEU A 472 -5.85 0.82 -14.48
C LEU A 472 -7.26 1.40 -14.43
N ALA A 473 -8.12 0.76 -13.67
CA ALA A 473 -9.52 1.12 -13.56
C ALA A 473 -9.93 1.22 -12.09
N ARG A 474 -10.95 2.03 -11.83
CA ARG A 474 -11.58 2.13 -10.51
C ARG A 474 -12.91 1.40 -10.53
N ILE A 475 -13.20 0.62 -9.49
CA ILE A 475 -14.48 -0.05 -9.34
C ILE A 475 -15.53 0.97 -8.90
N GLU A 476 -16.55 1.19 -9.72
CA GLU A 476 -17.71 2.03 -9.38
C GLU A 476 -18.86 1.21 -8.79
N ARG A 477 -19.02 -0.02 -9.29
CA ARG A 477 -20.04 -0.97 -8.80
C ARG A 477 -19.55 -2.41 -8.94
N LEU A 478 -19.86 -3.21 -7.93
CA LEU A 478 -19.43 -4.61 -7.85
C LEU A 478 -20.56 -5.51 -7.34
N ASP A 479 -21.53 -5.82 -8.21
CA ASP A 479 -22.60 -6.78 -7.98
C ASP A 479 -22.58 -7.87 -9.06
N GLU A 480 -23.79 -8.21 -9.62
CA GLU A 480 -23.87 -9.08 -10.80
C GLU A 480 -23.24 -8.43 -12.04
N ASP A 481 -23.32 -7.10 -12.10
CA ASP A 481 -22.62 -6.28 -13.10
C ASP A 481 -21.40 -5.61 -12.45
N VAL A 482 -20.24 -5.75 -13.07
CA VAL A 482 -19.01 -5.03 -12.72
C VAL A 482 -18.96 -3.76 -13.57
N VAL A 483 -18.91 -2.60 -12.92
CA VAL A 483 -18.79 -1.31 -13.57
C VAL A 483 -17.47 -0.67 -13.13
N LEU A 484 -16.62 -0.35 -14.10
CA LEU A 484 -15.32 0.24 -13.89
C LEU A 484 -15.24 1.59 -14.60
N THR A 485 -14.40 2.49 -14.10
CA THR A 485 -14.00 3.73 -14.78
C THR A 485 -12.52 3.69 -15.09
N ALA A 486 -12.14 3.86 -16.35
CA ALA A 486 -10.75 3.85 -16.83
C ALA A 486 -10.47 5.03 -17.76
N ASP A 487 -9.19 5.33 -17.99
CA ASP A 487 -8.78 6.38 -18.91
C ASP A 487 -8.88 5.94 -20.39
N GLU A 488 -8.63 4.67 -20.68
CA GLU A 488 -8.74 4.09 -22.01
C GLU A 488 -9.68 2.87 -22.02
N PRO A 489 -10.33 2.53 -23.13
CA PRO A 489 -11.20 1.37 -23.21
C PRO A 489 -10.41 0.07 -23.29
N VAL A 490 -10.89 -0.95 -22.60
CA VAL A 490 -10.40 -2.32 -22.68
C VAL A 490 -11.59 -3.30 -22.65
N GLU A 491 -11.50 -4.41 -23.39
CA GLU A 491 -12.47 -5.50 -23.30
C GLU A 491 -12.22 -6.32 -22.03
N VAL A 492 -12.93 -6.00 -20.96
CA VAL A 492 -12.68 -6.57 -19.64
C VAL A 492 -13.14 -8.03 -19.58
N ALA A 493 -12.18 -8.96 -19.59
CA ALA A 493 -12.38 -10.37 -19.31
C ALA A 493 -11.91 -10.79 -17.91
N ARG A 494 -10.99 -9.97 -17.32
CA ARG A 494 -10.37 -10.23 -16.03
C ARG A 494 -10.07 -8.90 -15.32
N ILE A 495 -10.23 -8.89 -14.00
CA ILE A 495 -9.74 -7.82 -13.13
C ILE A 495 -8.87 -8.40 -12.04
N ASP A 496 -7.72 -7.80 -11.79
CA ASP A 496 -6.77 -8.16 -10.75
C ASP A 496 -6.63 -7.03 -9.74
N ILE A 497 -6.37 -7.36 -8.47
CA ILE A 497 -5.89 -6.38 -7.50
C ILE A 497 -4.59 -5.80 -8.02
N TYR A 498 -4.54 -4.46 -8.15
CA TYR A 498 -3.32 -3.76 -8.52
C TYR A 498 -2.41 -3.62 -7.29
N PRO A 499 -1.21 -4.23 -7.28
CA PRO A 499 -0.27 -4.06 -6.18
C PRO A 499 0.22 -2.60 -6.13
N SER A 500 0.08 -1.93 -5.00
CA SER A 500 0.44 -0.53 -4.86
C SER A 500 1.54 -0.33 -3.82
N GLU A 501 2.60 0.35 -4.20
CA GLU A 501 3.71 0.74 -3.32
C GLU A 501 3.43 2.02 -2.53
N LEU A 502 2.28 2.66 -2.75
CA LEU A 502 1.95 3.94 -2.13
C LEU A 502 2.03 3.91 -0.60
N THR A 503 1.71 2.77 0.01
CA THR A 503 1.81 2.59 1.46
C THR A 503 3.26 2.59 1.91
N THR A 504 4.13 1.81 1.29
CA THR A 504 5.56 1.74 1.63
C THR A 504 6.27 3.07 1.39
N ASP A 505 5.93 3.79 0.32
CA ASP A 505 6.44 5.15 0.06
C ASP A 505 6.07 6.12 1.18
N ARG A 506 4.83 6.09 1.63
CA ARG A 506 4.35 6.93 2.74
C ARG A 506 5.02 6.60 4.07
N LEU A 507 5.27 5.32 4.35
CA LEU A 507 6.01 4.90 5.54
C LEU A 507 7.45 5.42 5.51
N LEU A 508 8.15 5.32 4.37
CA LEU A 508 9.50 5.86 4.21
C LEU A 508 9.55 7.36 4.41
N VAL A 509 8.62 8.08 3.80
CA VAL A 509 8.51 9.54 3.93
C VAL A 509 8.26 9.94 5.38
N ALA A 510 7.35 9.24 6.07
CA ALA A 510 7.02 9.52 7.46
C ALA A 510 8.20 9.25 8.39
N LEU A 511 8.93 8.15 8.18
CA LEU A 511 10.15 7.79 8.89
C LEU A 511 11.25 8.87 8.69
N HIS A 512 11.48 9.27 7.44
CA HIS A 512 12.43 10.32 7.10
C HIS A 512 12.10 11.64 7.79
N ASP A 513 10.85 12.09 7.72
CA ASP A 513 10.42 13.35 8.30
C ASP A 513 10.48 13.32 9.83
N ALA A 514 10.19 12.18 10.48
CA ALA A 514 10.31 12.02 11.92
C ALA A 514 11.76 12.10 12.42
N LEU A 515 12.69 11.37 11.77
CA LEU A 515 14.04 11.19 12.29
C LEU A 515 15.04 12.21 11.74
N LEU A 516 14.99 12.49 10.45
CA LEU A 516 15.97 13.40 9.82
C LEU A 516 15.59 14.88 9.94
N LYS A 517 14.29 15.20 9.99
CA LYS A 517 13.75 16.56 10.09
C LYS A 517 12.97 16.83 11.38
N GLY A 518 12.60 15.79 12.13
CA GLY A 518 11.69 15.87 13.28
C GLY A 518 12.17 16.76 14.40
N ASP A 519 11.21 17.21 15.22
CA ASP A 519 11.44 18.00 16.43
C ASP A 519 12.24 17.21 17.47
N GLU A 520 13.25 17.84 18.08
CA GLU A 520 14.14 17.17 19.04
C GLU A 520 13.38 16.74 20.32
N ARG A 521 12.39 17.52 20.80
CA ARG A 521 11.60 17.17 21.98
C ARG A 521 10.76 15.90 21.74
N ARG A 522 10.16 15.80 20.53
CA ARG A 522 9.43 14.58 20.14
C ARG A 522 10.38 13.39 20.06
N LYS A 523 11.58 13.55 19.49
CA LYS A 523 12.58 12.49 19.47
C LYS A 523 13.03 12.10 20.88
N ASP A 524 13.15 13.05 21.81
CA ASP A 524 13.46 12.73 23.20
C ASP A 524 12.41 11.81 23.85
N ILE A 525 11.11 11.98 23.50
CA ILE A 525 10.04 11.06 23.91
C ILE A 525 10.15 9.72 23.18
N LEU A 526 10.30 9.73 21.84
CA LEU A 526 10.36 8.51 21.04
C LEU A 526 11.55 7.60 21.40
N PHE A 527 12.65 8.18 21.83
CA PHE A 527 13.90 7.48 22.22
C PHE A 527 14.16 7.44 23.72
N GLU A 528 13.13 7.62 24.54
CA GLU A 528 13.18 7.43 26.01
C GLU A 528 14.21 8.32 26.74
N ARG A 529 14.54 9.49 26.13
CA ARG A 529 15.47 10.45 26.73
C ARG A 529 14.80 11.45 27.68
N ALA A 530 13.47 11.53 27.61
CA ALA A 530 12.68 12.41 28.46
C ALA A 530 11.31 11.80 28.75
N GLU A 531 10.77 12.12 29.92
CA GLU A 531 9.40 11.74 30.30
C GLU A 531 8.39 12.72 29.68
N PRO A 532 7.19 12.26 29.26
CA PRO A 532 6.11 13.13 28.85
C PRO A 532 5.65 14.08 29.95
N GLU A 533 5.45 15.36 29.63
CA GLU A 533 5.01 16.39 30.57
C GLU A 533 3.52 16.70 30.41
N PHE A 534 2.87 17.04 31.55
CA PHE A 534 1.44 17.35 31.60
C PHE A 534 1.18 18.64 32.34
N GLU A 535 0.22 19.43 31.86
CA GLU A 535 -0.39 20.52 32.62
C GLU A 535 -1.35 19.94 33.66
N SER A 536 -1.30 20.45 34.88
CA SER A 536 -2.26 20.05 35.92
C SER A 536 -3.59 20.76 35.69
N LEU A 537 -4.64 19.99 35.40
CA LEU A 537 -6.00 20.50 35.18
C LEU A 537 -6.91 20.02 36.33
N ASP A 538 -7.59 20.95 36.97
CA ASP A 538 -8.55 20.66 38.06
C ASP A 538 -9.98 20.48 37.53
N GLU A 539 -10.21 20.61 36.24
CA GLU A 539 -11.53 20.53 35.61
C GLU A 539 -12.01 19.08 35.47
N THR A 540 -13.30 18.88 35.56
CA THR A 540 -13.98 17.62 35.22
C THR A 540 -14.60 17.75 33.85
N PHE A 541 -14.11 16.97 32.91
CA PHE A 541 -14.55 16.97 31.52
C PHE A 541 -15.67 15.96 31.27
N VAL A 542 -15.64 14.86 31.99
CA VAL A 542 -16.57 13.73 31.80
C VAL A 542 -17.14 13.28 33.15
N GLY A 543 -18.45 13.42 33.32
CA GLY A 543 -19.14 12.93 34.52
C GLY A 543 -19.48 11.44 34.52
N ASN A 544 -19.12 10.70 33.46
CA ASN A 544 -19.55 9.33 33.22
C ASN A 544 -18.81 8.30 34.06
N ASN A 545 -17.50 8.33 34.04
CA ASN A 545 -16.63 7.54 34.95
C ASN A 545 -15.24 8.19 35.09
N ALA A 546 -14.53 7.84 36.14
CA ALA A 546 -13.26 8.45 36.52
C ALA A 546 -12.13 8.18 35.49
N ALA A 547 -12.11 7.00 34.86
CA ALA A 547 -11.08 6.66 33.88
C ALA A 547 -11.23 7.46 32.59
N GLN A 548 -12.47 7.67 32.11
CA GLN A 548 -12.73 8.54 30.94
C GLN A 548 -12.41 10.01 31.29
N ASP A 549 -12.76 10.51 32.46
CA ASP A 549 -12.42 11.88 32.87
C ASP A 549 -10.90 12.09 32.96
N GLU A 550 -10.18 11.11 33.51
CA GLU A 550 -8.71 11.16 33.57
C GLU A 550 -8.07 11.08 32.19
N ALA A 551 -8.61 10.26 31.27
CA ALA A 551 -8.14 10.16 29.91
C ALA A 551 -8.29 11.49 29.16
N VAL A 552 -9.46 12.16 29.25
CA VAL A 552 -9.67 13.49 28.67
C VAL A 552 -8.75 14.52 29.30
N ARG A 553 -8.62 14.51 30.65
CA ARG A 553 -7.73 15.41 31.38
C ARG A 553 -6.28 15.29 30.92
N LYS A 554 -5.77 14.05 30.75
CA LYS A 554 -4.42 13.81 30.23
C LYS A 554 -4.29 14.23 28.77
N ALA A 555 -5.24 13.89 27.91
CA ALA A 555 -5.21 14.27 26.51
C ALA A 555 -5.16 15.81 26.33
N VAL A 556 -5.99 16.52 27.08
CA VAL A 556 -6.05 18.02 27.06
C VAL A 556 -4.81 18.64 27.69
N GLY A 557 -4.31 18.05 28.78
CA GLY A 557 -3.15 18.57 29.54
C GLY A 557 -1.79 18.12 29.02
N ALA A 558 -1.71 17.20 28.05
CA ALA A 558 -0.45 16.73 27.53
C ALA A 558 0.33 17.86 26.85
N ARG A 559 1.63 17.96 27.13
CA ARG A 559 2.55 18.88 26.43
C ARG A 559 3.32 18.19 25.31
N ASP A 560 3.51 16.87 25.45
CA ASP A 560 4.24 16.02 24.53
C ASP A 560 3.30 14.95 23.94
N CYS A 561 2.89 14.00 24.79
CA CYS A 561 1.98 12.94 24.36
C CYS A 561 1.07 12.46 25.51
N ALA A 562 -0.07 11.88 25.12
CA ALA A 562 -0.94 11.10 26.01
C ALA A 562 -1.36 9.79 25.35
N LEU A 563 -1.53 8.72 26.14
CA LEU A 563 -1.84 7.39 25.67
C LEU A 563 -3.15 6.92 26.29
N ILE A 564 -4.13 6.57 25.46
CA ILE A 564 -5.45 6.09 25.93
C ILE A 564 -5.60 4.63 25.50
N HIS A 565 -5.41 3.72 26.46
CA HIS A 565 -5.68 2.31 26.24
C HIS A 565 -7.17 2.05 26.45
N GLY A 566 -7.88 1.78 25.36
CA GLY A 566 -9.32 1.60 25.33
C GLY A 566 -9.75 0.20 24.91
N PRO A 567 -9.91 -0.76 25.84
CA PRO A 567 -10.50 -2.06 25.53
C PRO A 567 -11.86 -1.98 24.84
N PRO A 568 -12.35 -3.09 24.26
CA PRO A 568 -13.62 -3.11 23.53
C PRO A 568 -14.80 -2.63 24.38
N GLY A 569 -15.63 -1.76 23.81
CA GLY A 569 -16.84 -1.27 24.44
C GLY A 569 -16.65 -0.27 25.58
N THR A 570 -15.43 0.23 25.80
CA THR A 570 -15.13 1.20 26.88
C THR A 570 -15.44 2.66 26.53
N GLY A 571 -15.91 2.92 25.29
CA GLY A 571 -16.26 4.27 24.87
C GLY A 571 -15.05 5.09 24.43
N LYS A 572 -14.09 4.49 23.70
CA LYS A 572 -12.98 5.19 23.05
C LYS A 572 -13.48 6.40 22.26
N THR A 573 -14.37 6.18 21.34
CA THR A 573 -14.94 7.22 20.45
C THR A 573 -15.61 8.36 21.23
N TYR A 574 -16.33 8.05 22.29
CA TYR A 574 -16.89 9.05 23.22
C TYR A 574 -15.79 9.86 23.91
N THR A 575 -14.73 9.20 24.39
CA THR A 575 -13.59 9.85 25.05
C THR A 575 -12.84 10.75 24.08
N ILE A 576 -12.66 10.31 22.83
CA ILE A 576 -12.08 11.09 21.71
C ILE A 576 -12.93 12.36 21.52
N ALA A 577 -14.25 12.22 21.35
CA ALA A 577 -15.13 13.35 21.09
C ALA A 577 -15.05 14.39 22.23
N ARG A 578 -15.02 13.96 23.49
CA ARG A 578 -14.86 14.86 24.64
C ARG A 578 -13.49 15.51 24.72
N SER A 579 -12.43 14.80 24.34
CA SER A 579 -11.08 15.37 24.27
C SER A 579 -10.99 16.45 23.19
N VAL A 580 -11.51 16.18 22.01
CA VAL A 580 -11.55 17.13 20.90
C VAL A 580 -12.39 18.36 21.25
N ASP A 581 -13.58 18.19 21.81
CA ASP A 581 -14.46 19.27 22.26
C ASP A 581 -13.73 20.23 23.22
N ALA A 582 -13.07 19.66 24.26
CA ALA A 582 -12.33 20.44 25.24
C ALA A 582 -11.10 21.18 24.63
N MET A 583 -10.43 20.57 23.62
CA MET A 583 -9.30 21.19 22.92
C MET A 583 -9.78 22.32 22.00
N VAL A 584 -10.90 22.10 21.28
CA VAL A 584 -11.53 23.15 20.42
C VAL A 584 -11.98 24.35 21.24
N GLU A 585 -12.55 24.13 22.43
CA GLU A 585 -12.91 25.24 23.34
C GLU A 585 -11.69 26.05 23.82
N ARG A 586 -10.51 25.44 23.85
CA ARG A 586 -9.22 26.10 24.13
C ARG A 586 -8.63 26.81 22.93
N GLY A 587 -9.24 26.66 21.75
CA GLY A 587 -8.82 27.31 20.50
C GLY A 587 -7.72 26.54 19.77
N GLU A 588 -7.47 25.27 20.11
CA GLU A 588 -6.48 24.43 19.45
C GLU A 588 -6.97 23.96 18.08
N ARG A 589 -6.04 23.81 17.12
CA ARG A 589 -6.27 23.21 15.81
C ARG A 589 -5.87 21.74 15.85
N ILE A 590 -6.80 20.85 15.50
CA ILE A 590 -6.70 19.42 15.77
C ILE A 590 -6.64 18.63 14.47
N LEU A 591 -5.66 17.72 14.36
CA LEU A 591 -5.66 16.64 13.39
C LEU A 591 -6.30 15.41 14.02
N LEU A 592 -7.49 15.02 13.55
CA LEU A 592 -8.13 13.77 13.91
C LEU A 592 -7.79 12.71 12.86
N SER A 593 -7.09 11.66 13.25
CA SER A 593 -6.63 10.64 12.33
C SER A 593 -6.91 9.23 12.81
N ALA A 594 -6.96 8.29 11.88
CA ALA A 594 -7.07 6.86 12.17
C ALA A 594 -6.53 6.04 10.98
N PHE A 595 -6.37 4.74 11.19
CA PHE A 595 -5.94 3.82 10.12
C PHE A 595 -6.92 3.74 8.96
N THR A 596 -8.22 3.63 9.25
CA THR A 596 -9.27 3.41 8.23
C THR A 596 -10.21 4.62 8.10
N ASN A 597 -10.79 4.79 6.92
CA ASN A 597 -11.85 5.78 6.68
C ASN A 597 -13.02 5.59 7.65
N ARG A 598 -13.45 4.34 7.89
CA ARG A 598 -14.53 4.01 8.82
C ARG A 598 -14.25 4.49 10.24
N ALA A 599 -13.02 4.37 10.73
CA ALA A 599 -12.66 4.83 12.07
C ALA A 599 -12.71 6.36 12.15
N VAL A 600 -12.20 7.06 11.13
CA VAL A 600 -12.30 8.52 11.04
C VAL A 600 -13.76 8.97 11.00
N ASP A 601 -14.58 8.35 10.19
CA ASP A 601 -15.99 8.71 10.04
C ASP A 601 -16.81 8.43 11.32
N ASN A 602 -16.54 7.33 12.03
CA ASN A 602 -17.14 7.05 13.34
C ASN A 602 -16.75 8.09 14.41
N ALA A 603 -15.51 8.56 14.37
CA ALA A 603 -15.06 9.62 15.28
C ALA A 603 -15.76 10.95 14.93
N LEU A 604 -15.92 11.27 13.65
CA LEU A 604 -16.67 12.48 13.21
C LEU A 604 -18.13 12.44 13.63
N GLU A 605 -18.82 11.31 13.46
CA GLU A 605 -20.20 11.12 13.94
C GLU A 605 -20.30 11.43 15.44
N ALA A 606 -19.35 10.90 16.24
CA ALA A 606 -19.34 11.18 17.68
C ALA A 606 -19.06 12.65 18.03
N LEU A 607 -18.29 13.38 17.19
CA LEU A 607 -18.09 14.82 17.34
C LEU A 607 -19.40 15.58 17.08
N LEU A 608 -20.13 15.22 16.02
CA LEU A 608 -21.42 15.80 15.69
C LEU A 608 -22.45 15.53 16.81
N ASP A 609 -22.48 14.30 17.33
CA ASP A 609 -23.34 13.93 18.46
C ASP A 609 -22.98 14.66 19.76
N ALA A 610 -21.71 15.03 19.94
CA ALA A 610 -21.25 15.85 21.05
C ALA A 610 -21.63 17.33 20.88
N GLY A 611 -22.12 17.73 19.68
CA GLY A 611 -22.60 19.09 19.40
C GLY A 611 -21.54 20.02 18.80
N ILE A 612 -20.44 19.49 18.28
CA ILE A 612 -19.43 20.27 17.55
C ILE A 612 -20.04 20.75 16.24
N ASP A 613 -19.83 22.02 15.95
CA ASP A 613 -20.35 22.67 14.75
C ASP A 613 -19.68 22.08 13.49
N PRO A 614 -20.47 21.56 12.52
CA PRO A 614 -19.94 21.06 11.24
C PRO A 614 -19.03 22.04 10.51
N ASP A 615 -19.30 23.34 10.59
CA ASP A 615 -18.50 24.39 9.93
C ASP A 615 -17.05 24.49 10.47
N ARG A 616 -16.74 23.83 11.59
CA ARG A 616 -15.38 23.73 12.15
C ARG A 616 -14.61 22.52 11.69
N ILE A 617 -15.24 21.64 10.89
CA ILE A 617 -14.68 20.35 10.50
C ILE A 617 -14.39 20.31 9.00
N ALA A 618 -13.18 19.88 8.62
CA ALA A 618 -12.84 19.53 7.25
C ALA A 618 -12.40 18.05 7.18
N ARG A 619 -13.13 17.24 6.42
CA ARG A 619 -12.78 15.83 6.15
C ARG A 619 -11.98 15.73 4.85
N VAL A 620 -10.68 15.48 4.95
CA VAL A 620 -9.79 15.27 3.79
C VAL A 620 -9.81 13.81 3.37
N GLY A 621 -10.37 13.53 2.20
CA GLY A 621 -10.52 12.18 1.66
C GLY A 621 -11.15 12.17 0.28
N THR A 622 -11.15 10.99 -0.37
CA THR A 622 -11.86 10.78 -1.64
C THR A 622 -13.37 10.69 -1.41
N GLU A 623 -14.16 10.94 -2.42
CA GLU A 623 -15.62 10.83 -2.35
C GLU A 623 -16.05 9.41 -1.93
N SER A 624 -15.51 8.39 -2.56
CA SER A 624 -15.77 6.98 -2.22
C SER A 624 -15.23 6.56 -0.84
N GLY A 625 -14.25 7.30 -0.30
CA GLY A 625 -13.64 7.01 1.00
C GLY A 625 -14.36 7.65 2.18
N VAL A 626 -15.34 8.52 1.97
CA VAL A 626 -16.11 9.19 3.02
C VAL A 626 -17.55 8.68 3.00
N ARG A 627 -18.06 8.31 4.15
CA ARG A 627 -19.44 7.80 4.32
C ARG A 627 -20.47 8.81 3.79
N SER A 628 -21.52 8.34 3.12
CA SER A 628 -22.50 9.18 2.39
C SER A 628 -23.17 10.26 3.24
N ASP A 629 -23.47 9.97 4.51
CA ASP A 629 -24.07 10.93 5.46
C ASP A 629 -23.10 12.02 5.93
N LEU A 630 -21.78 11.80 5.79
CA LEU A 630 -20.70 12.73 6.17
C LEU A 630 -20.07 13.47 4.97
N GLN A 631 -20.59 13.27 3.76
CA GLN A 631 -20.09 13.97 2.56
C GLN A 631 -20.12 15.50 2.70
N HIS A 632 -21.06 16.03 3.47
CA HIS A 632 -21.16 17.48 3.72
C HIS A 632 -19.97 18.04 4.53
N LEU A 633 -19.15 17.20 5.19
CA LEU A 633 -17.91 17.58 5.88
C LEU A 633 -16.69 17.44 4.98
N ARG A 634 -16.83 16.77 3.82
CA ARG A 634 -15.70 16.51 2.93
C ARG A 634 -15.19 17.82 2.35
N LEU A 635 -13.89 18.02 2.49
CA LEU A 635 -13.21 19.11 1.84
C LEU A 635 -13.21 18.85 0.33
N GLU A 636 -13.98 19.67 -0.39
CA GLU A 636 -13.93 19.68 -1.85
C GLU A 636 -12.60 20.22 -2.33
N ARG A 637 -12.03 19.60 -3.35
CA ARG A 637 -10.74 19.99 -3.93
C ARG A 637 -10.92 20.81 -5.19
N GLU A 638 -12.06 20.65 -5.83
CA GLU A 638 -12.48 21.31 -7.05
C GLU A 638 -13.13 22.67 -6.76
N GLY A 639 -12.99 23.64 -7.68
CA GLY A 639 -13.66 24.94 -7.62
C GLY A 639 -12.73 26.13 -7.56
N ASP A 640 -13.05 27.11 -6.73
CA ASP A 640 -12.22 28.33 -6.58
C ASP A 640 -11.04 28.08 -5.63
N PRO A 641 -9.78 28.33 -6.05
CA PRO A 641 -8.60 28.10 -5.23
C PRO A 641 -8.63 28.79 -3.86
N ASP A 642 -9.06 30.07 -3.82
CA ASP A 642 -9.09 30.84 -2.58
C ASP A 642 -10.16 30.34 -1.60
N GLU A 643 -11.28 29.80 -2.11
CA GLU A 643 -12.32 29.20 -1.26
C GLU A 643 -11.86 27.89 -0.65
N ARG A 644 -11.20 27.04 -1.44
CA ARG A 644 -10.72 25.73 -0.98
C ARG A 644 -9.66 25.84 0.10
N VAL A 645 -8.71 26.75 -0.07
CA VAL A 645 -7.69 27.02 0.95
C VAL A 645 -8.32 27.56 2.23
N ARG A 646 -9.23 28.56 2.11
CA ARG A 646 -9.91 29.08 3.30
C ARG A 646 -10.70 28.02 4.03
N ALA A 647 -11.40 27.14 3.33
CA ALA A 647 -12.14 26.04 3.95
C ALA A 647 -11.22 25.11 4.77
N LEU A 648 -10.00 24.84 4.30
CA LEU A 648 -9.02 24.04 5.02
C LEU A 648 -8.36 24.80 6.19
N GLU A 649 -8.01 26.08 5.99
CA GLU A 649 -7.32 26.91 7.00
C GLU A 649 -8.25 27.32 8.15
N ASP A 650 -9.53 27.60 7.87
CA ASP A 650 -10.53 28.00 8.86
C ASP A 650 -11.00 26.80 9.71
N ALA A 651 -10.81 25.57 9.24
CA ALA A 651 -11.18 24.37 9.97
C ALA A 651 -10.31 24.18 11.22
N GLN A 652 -10.96 24.12 12.39
CA GLN A 652 -10.30 23.79 13.65
C GLN A 652 -10.01 22.29 13.78
N ILE A 653 -10.84 21.46 13.15
CA ILE A 653 -10.68 20.01 13.12
C ILE A 653 -10.48 19.59 11.69
N VAL A 654 -9.32 19.03 11.38
CA VAL A 654 -9.06 18.40 10.09
C VAL A 654 -9.01 16.89 10.32
N ALA A 655 -9.90 16.16 9.63
CA ALA A 655 -10.02 14.72 9.79
C ALA A 655 -9.50 14.00 8.54
N ALA A 656 -8.54 13.08 8.71
CA ALA A 656 -7.89 12.36 7.62
C ALA A 656 -7.39 10.99 8.07
N THR A 657 -7.31 10.00 7.17
CA THR A 657 -6.59 8.77 7.48
C THR A 657 -5.08 9.05 7.57
N THR A 658 -4.32 8.23 8.30
CA THR A 658 -2.85 8.35 8.38
C THR A 658 -2.19 8.28 7.00
N ALA A 659 -2.74 7.45 6.11
CA ALA A 659 -2.33 7.42 4.71
C ALA A 659 -2.55 8.76 3.99
N THR A 660 -3.64 9.46 4.27
CA THR A 660 -3.91 10.80 3.72
C THR A 660 -3.01 11.87 4.34
N CYS A 661 -2.62 11.73 5.62
CA CYS A 661 -1.67 12.63 6.29
C CYS A 661 -0.32 12.70 5.57
N GLY A 662 0.11 11.62 4.90
CA GLY A 662 1.30 11.60 4.04
C GLY A 662 1.14 12.33 2.70
N SER A 663 -0.03 12.88 2.37
CA SER A 663 -0.25 13.60 1.11
C SER A 663 0.41 14.97 1.08
N ARG A 664 0.67 15.50 -0.13
CA ARG A 664 1.26 16.84 -0.33
C ARG A 664 0.45 17.95 0.33
N ILE A 665 -0.88 17.88 0.26
CA ILE A 665 -1.80 18.85 0.84
C ILE A 665 -1.66 18.89 2.36
N MET A 666 -1.64 17.70 3.00
CA MET A 666 -1.56 17.62 4.45
C MET A 666 -0.18 18.01 4.98
N LYS A 667 0.90 17.79 4.23
CA LYS A 667 2.25 18.22 4.59
C LYS A 667 2.44 19.73 4.66
N GLU A 668 1.58 20.50 4.00
CA GLU A 668 1.55 21.97 4.12
C GLU A 668 0.74 22.45 5.33
N GLN A 669 0.16 21.54 6.11
CA GLN A 669 -0.61 21.86 7.30
C GLN A 669 0.21 21.69 8.59
N SER A 670 -0.18 22.40 9.62
CA SER A 670 0.35 22.24 10.98
C SER A 670 -0.79 22.30 11.99
N PHE A 671 -0.66 21.51 13.07
CA PHE A 671 -1.67 21.35 14.09
C PHE A 671 -1.07 21.51 15.49
N ASP A 672 -1.87 21.96 16.45
CA ASP A 672 -1.44 21.96 17.86
C ASP A 672 -1.39 20.51 18.38
N VAL A 673 -2.33 19.66 17.96
CA VAL A 673 -2.41 18.27 18.41
C VAL A 673 -2.84 17.33 17.29
N ALA A 674 -2.20 16.17 17.20
CA ALA A 674 -2.66 15.01 16.42
C ALA A 674 -3.29 13.99 17.37
N LEU A 675 -4.57 13.72 17.20
CA LEU A 675 -5.27 12.64 17.89
C LEU A 675 -5.47 11.49 16.91
N VAL A 676 -4.86 10.33 17.23
CA VAL A 676 -4.85 9.14 16.36
C VAL A 676 -5.63 8.02 17.02
N ASP A 677 -6.76 7.64 16.42
CA ASP A 677 -7.55 6.48 16.87
C ASP A 677 -7.06 5.21 16.18
N GLU A 678 -7.35 4.07 16.82
CA GLU A 678 -6.88 2.73 16.43
C GLU A 678 -5.36 2.68 16.18
N ALA A 679 -4.60 3.42 17.02
CA ALA A 679 -3.15 3.56 16.87
C ALA A 679 -2.37 2.23 17.04
N ALA A 680 -2.95 1.23 17.69
CA ALA A 680 -2.37 -0.10 17.81
C ALA A 680 -2.37 -0.91 16.47
N GLN A 681 -3.17 -0.49 15.49
CA GLN A 681 -3.21 -1.11 14.15
C GLN A 681 -2.23 -0.44 13.16
N LEU A 682 -1.56 0.60 13.56
CA LEU A 682 -0.60 1.33 12.75
C LEU A 682 0.82 0.84 13.02
N THR A 683 1.58 0.63 11.96
CA THR A 683 3.03 0.50 12.07
C THR A 683 3.61 1.76 12.73
N GLU A 684 4.75 1.64 13.37
CA GLU A 684 5.39 2.81 14.00
C GLU A 684 5.62 3.95 12.98
N PRO A 685 6.21 3.70 11.78
CA PRO A 685 6.31 4.73 10.74
C PRO A 685 4.94 5.24 10.23
N GLY A 686 3.91 4.40 10.21
CA GLY A 686 2.55 4.78 9.85
C GLY A 686 1.94 5.82 10.81
N THR A 687 2.24 5.70 12.09
CA THR A 687 1.83 6.68 13.12
C THR A 687 2.56 8.01 12.93
N TYR A 688 3.83 7.98 12.53
CA TYR A 688 4.61 9.19 12.27
C TYR A 688 3.97 10.10 11.21
N ALA A 689 3.28 9.55 10.21
CA ALA A 689 2.62 10.35 9.18
C ALA A 689 1.63 11.40 9.76
N ALA A 690 0.94 11.06 10.85
CA ALA A 690 0.03 11.99 11.52
C ALA A 690 0.76 12.87 12.56
N ILE A 691 1.60 12.26 13.43
CA ILE A 691 2.20 13.02 14.53
C ILE A 691 3.26 14.03 14.06
N ASN A 692 3.86 13.83 12.88
CA ASN A 692 4.79 14.78 12.28
C ASN A 692 4.16 16.14 11.95
N LEU A 693 2.84 16.18 11.79
CA LEU A 693 2.09 17.39 11.42
C LEU A 693 1.65 18.23 12.63
N ALA A 694 1.91 17.77 13.87
CA ALA A 694 1.43 18.41 15.09
C ALA A 694 2.55 18.68 16.09
N GLU A 695 2.34 19.62 17.01
CA GLU A 695 3.30 19.91 18.09
C GLU A 695 3.31 18.79 19.15
N ARG A 696 2.12 18.24 19.48
CA ARG A 696 1.94 17.13 20.42
C ARG A 696 0.97 16.09 19.89
N PHE A 697 0.89 14.93 20.52
CA PHE A 697 0.01 13.87 20.04
C PHE A 697 -0.72 13.12 21.15
N VAL A 698 -1.88 12.58 20.79
CA VAL A 698 -2.67 11.66 21.61
C VAL A 698 -2.91 10.38 20.81
N LEU A 699 -2.43 9.25 21.33
CA LEU A 699 -2.67 7.95 20.70
C LEU A 699 -3.77 7.21 21.47
N VAL A 700 -4.76 6.74 20.74
CA VAL A 700 -5.87 5.95 21.29
C VAL A 700 -5.85 4.58 20.60
N GLY A 701 -5.83 3.49 21.36
CA GLY A 701 -5.73 2.16 20.78
C GLY A 701 -5.95 1.04 21.78
N ASP A 702 -5.80 -0.19 21.30
CA ASP A 702 -5.84 -1.39 22.11
C ASP A 702 -4.87 -2.44 21.52
N HIS A 703 -3.68 -2.55 22.10
CA HIS A 703 -2.62 -3.46 21.65
C HIS A 703 -2.91 -4.95 21.95
N HIS A 704 -4.00 -5.23 22.68
CA HIS A 704 -4.52 -6.60 22.87
C HIS A 704 -5.57 -6.99 21.80
N GLN A 705 -5.82 -6.12 20.81
CA GLN A 705 -6.56 -6.40 19.58
C GLN A 705 -5.60 -6.49 18.38
N LEU A 706 -6.14 -6.41 17.14
CA LEU A 706 -5.33 -6.63 15.94
C LEU A 706 -4.09 -5.73 15.88
N PRO A 707 -2.93 -6.32 15.55
CA PRO A 707 -1.70 -5.58 15.28
C PRO A 707 -1.73 -4.89 13.93
N PRO A 708 -0.68 -4.13 13.58
CA PRO A 708 -0.48 -3.66 12.21
C PRO A 708 -0.52 -4.81 11.18
N VAL A 709 -1.16 -4.55 10.04
CA VAL A 709 -1.18 -5.51 8.93
C VAL A 709 0.05 -5.26 8.07
N VAL A 710 0.95 -6.23 8.03
CA VAL A 710 2.16 -6.25 7.22
C VAL A 710 2.25 -7.59 6.50
N GLN A 711 2.90 -7.61 5.33
CA GLN A 711 3.11 -8.84 4.56
C GLN A 711 4.45 -9.48 4.90
N ALA A 712 5.46 -8.66 5.21
CA ALA A 712 6.75 -9.13 5.69
C ALA A 712 6.71 -9.40 7.20
N GLU A 713 7.23 -10.55 7.63
CA GLU A 713 7.37 -10.87 9.05
C GLU A 713 8.58 -10.15 9.64
N ASN A 714 8.42 -8.88 9.98
CA ASN A 714 9.49 -8.04 10.50
C ASN A 714 8.99 -7.05 11.59
N GLU A 715 9.84 -6.09 11.98
CA GLU A 715 9.59 -5.14 13.07
C GLU A 715 8.41 -4.19 12.84
N LEU A 716 7.86 -4.11 11.63
CA LEU A 716 6.67 -3.29 11.36
C LEU A 716 5.40 -3.81 12.08
N VAL A 717 5.40 -5.02 12.58
CA VAL A 717 4.28 -5.61 13.34
C VAL A 717 4.08 -4.91 14.69
N GLU A 718 5.14 -4.36 15.29
CA GLU A 718 5.04 -3.61 16.56
C GLU A 718 4.57 -2.18 16.29
N SER A 719 3.51 -1.75 16.98
CA SER A 719 2.99 -0.38 16.86
C SER A 719 3.71 0.59 17.81
N LEU A 720 3.81 1.86 17.41
CA LEU A 720 4.28 2.93 18.30
C LEU A 720 3.45 2.99 19.59
N PHE A 721 2.14 2.75 19.49
CA PHE A 721 1.24 2.76 20.65
C PHE A 721 1.61 1.71 21.67
N GLU A 722 1.83 0.47 21.24
CA GLU A 722 2.23 -0.66 22.10
C GLU A 722 3.55 -0.33 22.82
N ARG A 723 4.58 0.06 22.08
CA ARG A 723 5.89 0.44 22.65
C ARG A 723 5.80 1.57 23.67
N LEU A 724 5.06 2.66 23.36
CA LEU A 724 4.96 3.80 24.26
C LEU A 724 4.10 3.52 25.51
N VAL A 725 3.05 2.69 25.43
CA VAL A 725 2.26 2.29 26.61
C VAL A 725 3.10 1.50 27.60
N GLU A 726 4.00 0.65 27.11
CA GLU A 726 4.93 -0.10 27.96
C GLU A 726 6.01 0.81 28.54
N THR A 727 6.57 1.71 27.74
CA THR A 727 7.63 2.64 28.15
C THR A 727 7.13 3.70 29.13
N TYR A 728 5.96 4.30 28.88
CA TYR A 728 5.43 5.42 29.67
C TYR A 728 4.08 5.12 30.31
N PRO A 729 4.01 4.19 31.29
CA PRO A 729 2.74 3.84 31.93
C PRO A 729 2.06 5.03 32.61
N ASP A 730 2.83 6.02 33.08
CA ASP A 730 2.30 7.24 33.68
C ASP A 730 1.70 8.23 32.69
N ALA A 731 2.05 8.15 31.39
CA ALA A 731 1.40 8.88 30.32
C ALA A 731 0.11 8.18 29.84
N GLY A 732 -0.07 6.92 30.22
CA GLY A 732 -1.18 6.07 29.82
C GLY A 732 -2.39 6.15 30.75
N VAL A 733 -3.59 5.96 30.20
CA VAL A 733 -4.83 5.69 30.94
C VAL A 733 -5.56 4.53 30.30
N MET A 734 -5.82 3.47 31.07
CA MET A 734 -6.68 2.40 30.60
C MET A 734 -8.14 2.70 30.97
N LEU A 735 -9.03 2.70 29.98
CA LEU A 735 -10.46 2.76 30.15
C LEU A 735 -10.95 1.40 30.70
N ASP A 736 -11.32 1.34 31.99
CA ASP A 736 -11.61 0.08 32.68
C ASP A 736 -13.09 -0.31 32.73
N ARG A 737 -13.99 0.56 32.23
CA ARG A 737 -15.44 0.40 32.23
C ARG A 737 -15.98 0.19 30.82
N GLN A 738 -16.52 -1.03 30.58
CA GLN A 738 -17.13 -1.34 29.26
C GLN A 738 -18.66 -1.25 29.34
N TYR A 739 -19.28 -0.81 28.25
CA TYR A 739 -20.72 -0.55 28.09
C TYR A 739 -21.41 -1.50 27.09
N ARG A 740 -20.66 -2.45 26.55
CA ARG A 740 -21.09 -3.35 25.44
C ARG A 740 -21.58 -4.70 25.95
N MET A 741 -20.70 -5.45 26.61
CA MET A 741 -20.86 -6.88 26.86
C MET A 741 -21.58 -7.19 28.15
N ASN A 742 -22.38 -8.26 28.13
CA ASN A 742 -22.79 -8.96 29.37
C ASN A 742 -21.58 -9.37 30.20
N GLN A 743 -21.72 -9.41 31.54
CA GLN A 743 -20.61 -9.77 32.43
C GLN A 743 -20.05 -11.18 32.17
N ARG A 744 -20.91 -12.15 31.78
CA ARG A 744 -20.48 -13.53 31.47
C ARG A 744 -19.57 -13.55 30.24
N ILE A 745 -19.90 -12.81 29.18
CA ILE A 745 -19.12 -12.69 27.96
C ILE A 745 -17.77 -12.02 28.28
N GLN A 746 -17.79 -10.91 29.01
CA GLN A 746 -16.59 -10.12 29.30
C GLN A 746 -15.59 -10.86 30.23
N ALA A 747 -16.04 -11.87 31.00
CA ALA A 747 -15.25 -12.46 32.07
C ALA A 747 -13.94 -13.13 31.61
N PHE A 748 -13.97 -13.83 30.50
CA PHE A 748 -12.76 -14.47 29.94
C PHE A 748 -11.81 -13.45 29.27
N PRO A 749 -12.24 -12.60 28.33
CA PRO A 749 -11.37 -11.57 27.76
C PRO A 749 -10.74 -10.67 28.83
N SER A 750 -11.51 -10.26 29.84
CA SER A 750 -10.97 -9.43 30.92
C SER A 750 -9.83 -10.10 31.68
N ARG A 751 -9.98 -11.38 32.00
CA ARG A 751 -8.97 -12.14 32.74
C ARG A 751 -7.75 -12.47 31.91
N GLU A 752 -7.97 -12.86 30.64
CA GLU A 752 -6.91 -13.39 29.76
C GLU A 752 -6.07 -12.28 29.16
N PHE A 753 -6.68 -11.16 28.75
CA PHE A 753 -6.04 -10.09 27.98
C PHE A 753 -5.91 -8.76 28.73
N TYR A 754 -6.71 -8.51 29.77
CA TYR A 754 -6.75 -7.21 30.45
C TYR A 754 -6.53 -7.31 31.97
N ASP A 755 -5.82 -8.31 32.46
CA ASP A 755 -5.46 -8.51 33.89
C ASP A 755 -6.64 -8.43 34.85
N GLY A 756 -7.85 -8.76 34.42
CA GLY A 756 -9.07 -8.65 35.22
C GLY A 756 -9.52 -7.21 35.51
N ARG A 757 -8.91 -6.22 34.86
CA ARG A 757 -9.23 -4.78 35.07
C ARG A 757 -10.50 -4.35 34.36
N LEU A 758 -10.83 -4.94 33.21
CA LEU A 758 -12.02 -4.61 32.43
C LEU A 758 -13.29 -5.08 33.19
N ARG A 759 -14.25 -4.17 33.38
CA ARG A 759 -15.48 -4.42 34.14
C ARG A 759 -16.71 -3.77 33.49
N PRO A 760 -17.92 -4.34 33.63
CA PRO A 760 -19.13 -3.67 33.22
C PRO A 760 -19.30 -2.32 33.92
N ALA A 761 -19.71 -1.30 33.14
CA ALA A 761 -19.89 0.06 33.66
C ALA A 761 -21.08 0.19 34.62
N THR A 762 -22.14 -0.57 34.40
CA THR A 762 -23.36 -0.52 35.22
C THR A 762 -23.91 -1.94 35.46
N PRO A 763 -24.72 -2.15 36.54
CA PRO A 763 -25.42 -3.40 36.73
C PRO A 763 -26.30 -3.81 35.56
N ALA A 764 -26.91 -2.85 34.85
CA ALA A 764 -27.72 -3.10 33.65
C ALA A 764 -26.90 -3.70 32.52
N VAL A 765 -25.69 -3.19 32.28
CA VAL A 765 -24.76 -3.78 31.32
C VAL A 765 -24.33 -5.18 31.74
N ALA A 766 -23.99 -5.36 33.01
CA ALA A 766 -23.57 -6.65 33.57
C ALA A 766 -24.62 -7.76 33.39
N SER A 767 -25.89 -7.42 33.56
CA SER A 767 -27.02 -8.36 33.50
C SER A 767 -27.75 -8.42 32.14
N ARG A 768 -27.21 -7.75 31.10
CA ARG A 768 -27.81 -7.66 29.77
C ARG A 768 -28.04 -9.06 29.18
N THR A 769 -29.26 -9.31 28.67
CA THR A 769 -29.63 -10.60 28.05
C THR A 769 -30.49 -10.38 26.82
N LEU A 770 -30.76 -11.45 26.08
CA LEU A 770 -31.64 -11.38 24.91
C LEU A 770 -33.08 -11.00 25.29
N ASP A 771 -33.54 -11.30 26.51
CA ASP A 771 -34.86 -10.90 27.00
C ASP A 771 -35.05 -9.37 27.13
N ASP A 772 -33.98 -8.57 27.00
CA ASP A 772 -34.06 -7.12 27.03
C ASP A 772 -34.39 -6.52 25.65
N LEU A 773 -34.43 -7.36 24.61
CA LEU A 773 -34.81 -6.97 23.24
C LEU A 773 -36.32 -7.16 23.02
N ASP A 774 -36.94 -6.19 22.35
CA ASP A 774 -38.37 -6.24 22.05
C ASP A 774 -38.69 -7.44 21.13
N GLY A 775 -39.61 -8.28 21.54
CA GLY A 775 -40.06 -9.43 20.76
C GLY A 775 -39.20 -10.69 20.89
N VAL A 776 -38.03 -10.60 21.53
CA VAL A 776 -37.10 -11.73 21.73
C VAL A 776 -37.38 -12.44 23.02
N SER A 777 -37.38 -13.78 23.03
CA SER A 777 -37.54 -14.59 24.21
C SER A 777 -36.46 -15.65 24.35
N ARG A 778 -35.51 -15.43 25.27
CA ARG A 778 -34.50 -16.42 25.62
C ARG A 778 -35.10 -17.77 26.06
N SER A 779 -36.32 -17.78 26.62
CA SER A 779 -36.99 -19.04 27.00
C SER A 779 -37.38 -19.91 25.81
N ALA A 780 -37.48 -19.34 24.61
CA ALA A 780 -37.73 -20.07 23.35
C ALA A 780 -36.49 -20.82 22.87
N LEU A 781 -35.27 -20.39 23.30
CA LEU A 781 -34.02 -21.11 22.99
C LEU A 781 -33.98 -22.46 23.73
N PRO A 782 -33.31 -23.48 23.14
CA PRO A 782 -32.94 -24.71 23.83
C PRO A 782 -32.21 -24.42 25.14
N ALA A 783 -32.33 -25.29 26.12
CA ALA A 783 -31.82 -25.04 27.50
C ALA A 783 -30.29 -24.82 27.49
N ASP A 784 -29.57 -25.49 26.61
CA ASP A 784 -28.15 -25.42 26.41
C ASP A 784 -27.68 -24.18 25.60
N ARG A 785 -28.62 -23.32 25.14
CA ARG A 785 -28.35 -22.06 24.41
C ARG A 785 -28.83 -20.82 25.17
N ARG A 786 -29.25 -20.98 26.41
CA ARG A 786 -29.77 -19.87 27.25
C ARG A 786 -28.68 -19.12 27.97
N ASP A 787 -27.50 -19.72 28.15
CA ASP A 787 -26.36 -19.02 28.75
C ASP A 787 -25.81 -17.97 27.76
N PRO A 788 -25.37 -16.79 28.20
CA PRO A 788 -24.77 -15.81 27.34
C PRO A 788 -23.51 -16.29 26.62
N VAL A 789 -22.89 -17.35 27.06
CA VAL A 789 -21.73 -17.98 26.41
C VAL A 789 -21.98 -19.48 26.29
N THR A 790 -21.92 -19.99 25.07
CA THR A 790 -22.14 -21.42 24.79
C THR A 790 -21.10 -21.96 23.82
N PHE A 791 -20.76 -23.24 23.97
CA PHE A 791 -19.90 -23.97 23.05
C PHE A 791 -20.69 -25.08 22.36
N VAL A 792 -20.51 -25.23 21.06
CA VAL A 792 -21.05 -26.28 20.21
C VAL A 792 -19.93 -27.11 19.68
N ASP A 793 -19.87 -28.36 20.13
CA ASP A 793 -18.84 -29.29 19.72
C ASP A 793 -19.18 -29.86 18.33
N VAL A 794 -18.32 -29.63 17.38
CA VAL A 794 -18.41 -30.16 16.01
C VAL A 794 -17.06 -30.79 15.69
N PRO A 795 -16.96 -32.10 15.56
CA PRO A 795 -15.70 -32.77 15.20
C PRO A 795 -15.20 -32.27 13.84
N GLY A 796 -13.93 -31.88 13.77
CA GLY A 796 -13.34 -31.37 12.52
C GLY A 796 -13.33 -32.42 11.40
N ASP A 797 -13.61 -32.00 10.17
CA ASP A 797 -13.61 -32.87 8.98
C ASP A 797 -12.25 -33.13 8.39
N GLY A 798 -11.20 -32.46 8.88
CA GLY A 798 -9.81 -32.59 8.44
C GLY A 798 -9.42 -31.68 7.28
N GLU A 799 -10.33 -30.85 6.78
CA GLU A 799 -10.02 -29.81 5.80
C GLU A 799 -9.33 -28.61 6.49
N ARG A 800 -8.43 -27.94 5.79
CA ARG A 800 -7.60 -26.89 6.41
C ARG A 800 -8.30 -25.53 6.53
N HIS A 801 -9.15 -25.18 5.58
CA HIS A 801 -9.69 -23.82 5.47
C HIS A 801 -11.22 -23.76 5.47
N THR A 802 -11.88 -24.92 5.43
CA THR A 802 -13.34 -25.04 5.46
C THR A 802 -13.77 -26.19 6.35
N ASP A 803 -14.95 -26.04 6.97
CA ASP A 803 -15.64 -27.13 7.66
C ASP A 803 -17.14 -27.03 7.33
N ALA A 804 -17.60 -27.96 6.53
CA ALA A 804 -18.97 -28.01 6.05
C ALA A 804 -19.98 -28.37 7.18
N GLU A 805 -19.54 -29.13 8.20
CA GLU A 805 -20.38 -29.49 9.34
C GLU A 805 -20.53 -28.31 10.30
N GLU A 806 -19.44 -27.54 10.55
CA GLU A 806 -19.51 -26.25 11.29
C GLU A 806 -20.44 -25.28 10.57
N ALA A 807 -20.31 -25.10 9.25
CA ALA A 807 -21.16 -24.22 8.46
C ALA A 807 -22.64 -24.62 8.52
N ALA A 808 -22.97 -25.91 8.42
CA ALA A 808 -24.33 -26.41 8.58
C ALA A 808 -24.87 -26.18 10.00
N ARG A 809 -24.02 -26.38 11.01
CA ARG A 809 -24.39 -26.16 12.40
C ARG A 809 -24.65 -24.69 12.70
N ILE A 810 -23.87 -23.79 12.09
CA ILE A 810 -24.07 -22.33 12.21
C ILE A 810 -25.38 -21.91 11.59
N ALA A 811 -25.75 -22.45 10.43
CA ALA A 811 -27.06 -22.20 9.82
C ALA A 811 -28.23 -22.62 10.76
N ASP A 812 -28.17 -23.82 11.38
CA ASP A 812 -29.14 -24.27 12.36
C ASP A 812 -29.21 -23.35 13.61
N LEU A 813 -28.09 -22.80 14.02
CA LEU A 813 -28.04 -21.85 15.15
C LEU A 813 -28.73 -20.53 14.79
N ILE A 814 -28.49 -20.00 13.61
CA ILE A 814 -29.15 -18.77 13.13
C ILE A 814 -30.68 -18.98 13.11
N GLU A 815 -31.18 -20.07 12.51
CA GLU A 815 -32.58 -20.39 12.52
C GLU A 815 -33.17 -20.50 13.95
N THR A 816 -32.39 -21.02 14.88
CA THR A 816 -32.77 -21.14 16.29
C THR A 816 -32.95 -19.76 16.94
N TYR A 817 -32.03 -18.80 16.68
CA TYR A 817 -32.12 -17.44 17.20
C TYR A 817 -33.24 -16.64 16.55
N GLU A 818 -33.46 -16.79 15.24
CA GLU A 818 -34.60 -16.20 14.53
C GLU A 818 -35.93 -16.70 15.11
N ALA A 819 -36.07 -18.01 15.35
CA ALA A 819 -37.27 -18.59 15.96
C ALA A 819 -37.50 -18.07 17.39
N ALA A 820 -36.49 -17.60 18.09
CA ALA A 820 -36.58 -16.92 19.38
C ALA A 820 -36.94 -15.43 19.28
N GLY A 821 -37.08 -14.91 18.04
CA GLY A 821 -37.54 -13.54 17.74
C GLY A 821 -36.40 -12.55 17.46
N LEU A 822 -35.15 -13.00 17.25
CA LEU A 822 -34.02 -12.12 16.94
C LEU A 822 -34.01 -11.76 15.45
N ASP A 823 -33.79 -10.51 15.13
CA ASP A 823 -33.60 -10.05 13.77
C ASP A 823 -32.26 -10.53 13.22
N ARG A 824 -32.17 -10.85 11.93
CA ARG A 824 -30.96 -11.37 11.26
C ARG A 824 -29.82 -10.40 11.29
N GLU A 825 -30.11 -9.12 11.14
CA GLU A 825 -29.11 -8.04 11.19
C GLU A 825 -28.41 -7.94 12.56
N ASP A 826 -29.01 -8.47 13.62
CA ASP A 826 -28.45 -8.53 14.97
C ASP A 826 -27.53 -9.75 15.20
N ILE A 827 -27.38 -10.62 14.19
CA ILE A 827 -26.55 -11.82 14.24
C ILE A 827 -25.31 -11.62 13.37
N GLY A 828 -24.15 -11.85 13.95
CA GLY A 828 -22.87 -11.87 13.21
C GLY A 828 -22.18 -13.24 13.33
N VAL A 829 -21.54 -13.67 12.26
CA VAL A 829 -20.73 -14.87 12.23
C VAL A 829 -19.30 -14.53 11.87
N ILE A 830 -18.38 -14.96 12.69
CA ILE A 830 -16.93 -14.74 12.51
C ILE A 830 -16.28 -16.07 12.14
N ALA A 831 -15.56 -16.12 11.04
CA ALA A 831 -14.81 -17.28 10.61
C ALA A 831 -13.32 -16.95 10.42
N PRO A 832 -12.39 -17.91 10.59
CA PRO A 832 -10.95 -17.65 10.46
C PRO A 832 -10.50 -17.47 9.01
N PHE A 833 -11.19 -18.08 8.06
CA PHE A 833 -10.83 -18.16 6.65
C PHE A 833 -11.94 -17.67 5.74
N ARG A 834 -11.58 -17.01 4.64
CA ARG A 834 -12.53 -16.60 3.60
C ARG A 834 -13.31 -17.78 2.99
N ALA A 835 -12.64 -18.89 2.77
CA ALA A 835 -13.27 -20.10 2.28
C ALA A 835 -14.42 -20.55 3.21
N GLN A 836 -14.24 -20.46 4.53
CA GLN A 836 -15.29 -20.76 5.51
C GLN A 836 -16.39 -19.71 5.51
N VAL A 837 -16.05 -18.43 5.33
CA VAL A 837 -17.06 -17.36 5.16
C VAL A 837 -17.97 -17.70 4.00
N SER A 838 -17.40 -18.01 2.82
CA SER A 838 -18.19 -18.39 1.64
C SER A 838 -19.02 -19.66 1.81
N GLU A 839 -18.50 -20.63 2.57
CA GLU A 839 -19.19 -21.87 2.87
C GLU A 839 -20.40 -21.63 3.79
N ILE A 840 -20.29 -20.68 4.73
CA ILE A 840 -21.37 -20.27 5.62
C ILE A 840 -22.40 -19.43 4.84
N GLU A 841 -21.96 -18.43 4.07
CA GLU A 841 -22.84 -17.52 3.29
C GLU A 841 -23.78 -18.28 2.33
N ARG A 842 -23.33 -19.40 1.75
CA ARG A 842 -24.19 -20.26 0.91
C ARG A 842 -25.34 -20.91 1.67
N ARG A 843 -25.31 -20.96 3.00
CA ARG A 843 -26.27 -21.68 3.85
C ARG A 843 -27.13 -20.75 4.70
N VAL A 844 -26.67 -19.52 4.90
CA VAL A 844 -27.40 -18.56 5.76
C VAL A 844 -28.05 -17.45 4.92
N PRO A 845 -29.09 -16.79 5.47
CA PRO A 845 -29.71 -15.65 4.78
C PRO A 845 -28.71 -14.48 4.58
N ALA A 846 -28.87 -13.73 3.47
CA ALA A 846 -28.01 -12.62 3.11
C ALA A 846 -28.00 -11.44 4.12
N ASP A 847 -29.03 -11.33 4.96
CA ASP A 847 -29.15 -10.29 5.99
C ASP A 847 -28.29 -10.59 7.23
N VAL A 848 -27.70 -11.79 7.34
CA VAL A 848 -26.76 -12.17 8.40
C VAL A 848 -25.36 -11.73 7.99
N THR A 849 -24.68 -10.98 8.85
CA THR A 849 -23.30 -10.58 8.59
C THR A 849 -22.33 -11.74 8.83
N VAL A 850 -21.68 -12.22 7.79
CA VAL A 850 -20.64 -13.26 7.88
C VAL A 850 -19.32 -12.65 7.36
N ASP A 851 -18.26 -12.69 8.15
CA ASP A 851 -16.95 -12.20 7.69
C ASP A 851 -15.80 -12.74 8.54
N THR A 852 -14.58 -12.40 8.15
CA THR A 852 -13.38 -12.70 8.95
C THR A 852 -13.27 -11.77 10.16
N VAL A 853 -12.49 -12.17 11.15
CA VAL A 853 -12.28 -11.41 12.39
C VAL A 853 -11.78 -9.98 12.13
N ASP A 854 -10.92 -9.80 11.12
CA ASP A 854 -10.32 -8.50 10.78
C ASP A 854 -11.38 -7.49 10.33
N ARG A 855 -12.41 -7.93 9.62
CA ARG A 855 -13.51 -7.08 9.15
C ARG A 855 -14.57 -6.80 10.23
N PHE A 856 -14.66 -7.65 11.25
CA PHE A 856 -15.55 -7.41 12.40
C PHE A 856 -14.99 -6.39 13.38
N GLN A 857 -13.71 -6.00 13.25
CA GLN A 857 -13.15 -4.98 14.13
C GLN A 857 -13.91 -3.64 14.02
N GLY A 858 -14.17 -2.99 15.14
CA GLY A 858 -14.99 -1.78 15.20
C GLY A 858 -16.50 -2.01 15.27
N SER A 859 -17.01 -3.15 14.79
CA SER A 859 -18.44 -3.50 14.86
C SER A 859 -18.84 -4.24 16.15
N SER A 860 -20.14 -4.41 16.35
CA SER A 860 -20.68 -5.23 17.45
C SER A 860 -22.12 -5.65 17.14
N GLN A 861 -22.48 -6.88 17.48
CA GLN A 861 -23.83 -7.43 17.28
C GLN A 861 -24.44 -7.92 18.59
N GLU A 862 -25.73 -8.15 18.62
CA GLU A 862 -26.40 -8.69 19.78
C GLU A 862 -25.97 -10.14 20.05
N VAL A 863 -25.83 -10.93 18.97
CA VAL A 863 -25.32 -12.31 18.99
C VAL A 863 -24.13 -12.44 18.04
N ILE A 864 -23.07 -13.07 18.48
CA ILE A 864 -21.93 -13.47 17.65
C ILE A 864 -21.75 -14.99 17.73
N VAL A 865 -21.60 -15.60 16.55
CA VAL A 865 -21.17 -16.99 16.38
C VAL A 865 -19.73 -16.99 15.87
N VAL A 866 -18.84 -17.74 16.49
CA VAL A 866 -17.44 -17.89 16.05
C VAL A 866 -17.23 -19.31 15.57
N SER A 867 -16.86 -19.47 14.30
CA SER A 867 -16.41 -20.70 13.67
C SER A 867 -14.90 -20.82 13.88
N PHE A 868 -14.38 -21.97 14.23
CA PHE A 868 -12.96 -22.16 14.46
C PHE A 868 -12.27 -22.90 13.31
N VAL A 869 -12.97 -23.78 12.61
CA VAL A 869 -12.38 -24.68 11.58
C VAL A 869 -11.21 -25.45 12.18
N ALA A 870 -11.36 -25.89 13.44
CA ALA A 870 -10.31 -26.58 14.17
C ALA A 870 -10.29 -28.07 13.79
N SER A 871 -9.15 -28.56 13.31
CA SER A 871 -8.92 -29.96 13.04
C SER A 871 -7.50 -30.32 13.41
N GLY A 872 -7.30 -31.35 14.19
CA GLY A 872 -6.01 -31.98 14.57
C GLY A 872 -4.93 -30.98 15.02
N ASP A 873 -4.18 -30.45 14.08
CA ASP A 873 -3.24 -29.35 14.32
C ASP A 873 -3.98 -28.01 14.19
N LEU A 874 -3.81 -27.11 15.15
CA LEU A 874 -4.41 -25.76 15.14
C LEU A 874 -3.57 -24.86 14.23
N ASP A 875 -3.99 -24.75 12.98
CA ASP A 875 -3.32 -23.96 11.95
C ASP A 875 -4.15 -22.73 11.57
N GLY A 876 -3.49 -21.61 11.30
CA GLY A 876 -4.15 -20.41 10.78
C GLY A 876 -4.19 -19.20 11.71
N PRO A 877 -4.56 -18.04 11.16
CA PRO A 877 -4.35 -16.74 11.80
C PRO A 877 -4.99 -16.58 13.17
N ILE A 878 -6.14 -17.23 13.44
CA ILE A 878 -6.85 -17.12 14.72
C ILE A 878 -6.11 -17.89 15.83
N PHE A 879 -5.29 -18.88 15.46
CA PHE A 879 -4.53 -19.71 16.41
C PHE A 879 -3.11 -19.19 16.63
N GLU A 880 -2.52 -18.54 15.62
CA GLU A 880 -1.18 -17.97 15.66
C GLU A 880 -1.13 -16.69 16.51
N ASP A 881 -2.20 -15.88 16.50
CA ASP A 881 -2.29 -14.63 17.25
C ASP A 881 -3.59 -14.53 18.08
N TYR A 882 -3.45 -14.69 19.40
CA TYR A 882 -4.58 -14.62 20.35
C TYR A 882 -5.30 -13.27 20.36
N ARG A 883 -4.70 -12.19 19.81
CA ARG A 883 -5.37 -10.89 19.64
C ARG A 883 -6.58 -11.01 18.72
N ARG A 884 -6.53 -11.89 17.72
CA ARG A 884 -7.64 -12.17 16.81
C ARG A 884 -8.82 -12.80 17.53
N ILE A 885 -8.58 -13.81 18.35
CA ILE A 885 -9.69 -14.40 19.11
C ILE A 885 -10.26 -13.39 20.12
N ASN A 886 -9.43 -12.55 20.74
CA ASN A 886 -9.92 -11.48 21.64
C ASN A 886 -10.89 -10.52 20.91
N VAL A 887 -10.61 -10.18 19.65
CA VAL A 887 -11.55 -9.40 18.84
C VAL A 887 -12.87 -10.13 18.72
N GLY A 888 -12.89 -11.39 18.27
CA GLY A 888 -14.11 -12.17 18.12
C GLY A 888 -14.93 -12.31 19.39
N LEU A 889 -14.28 -12.62 20.52
CA LEU A 889 -14.90 -12.78 21.83
C LEU A 889 -15.50 -11.48 22.38
N THR A 890 -15.08 -10.32 21.89
CA THR A 890 -15.49 -9.01 22.42
C THR A 890 -16.46 -8.24 21.51
N ARG A 891 -16.92 -8.88 20.42
CA ARG A 891 -17.97 -8.30 19.53
C ARG A 891 -19.37 -8.43 20.06
N PRO A 892 -19.76 -9.55 20.74
CA PRO A 892 -21.15 -9.74 21.14
C PRO A 892 -21.56 -8.83 22.30
N LYS A 893 -22.83 -8.42 22.30
CA LYS A 893 -23.42 -7.67 23.43
C LYS A 893 -24.12 -8.60 24.42
N ARG A 894 -24.88 -9.64 23.94
CA ARG A 894 -25.79 -10.44 24.73
C ARG A 894 -25.55 -11.95 24.68
N ALA A 895 -25.09 -12.47 23.54
CA ALA A 895 -24.78 -13.89 23.42
C ALA A 895 -23.58 -14.15 22.50
N LEU A 896 -22.78 -15.12 22.91
CA LEU A 896 -21.59 -15.63 22.20
C LEU A 896 -21.74 -17.14 22.04
N VAL A 897 -21.67 -17.61 20.83
CA VAL A 897 -21.63 -19.04 20.50
C VAL A 897 -20.31 -19.38 19.86
N LEU A 898 -19.60 -20.34 20.43
CA LEU A 898 -18.34 -20.85 19.89
C LEU A 898 -18.61 -22.21 19.25
N VAL A 899 -18.17 -22.42 18.00
CA VAL A 899 -18.42 -23.63 17.22
C VAL A 899 -17.09 -24.20 16.74
N GLY A 900 -16.78 -25.45 17.06
CA GLY A 900 -15.55 -26.11 16.62
C GLY A 900 -15.27 -27.43 17.33
N ASP A 901 -14.14 -28.08 17.00
CA ASP A 901 -13.70 -29.34 17.59
C ASP A 901 -13.08 -29.12 18.97
N ALA A 902 -13.74 -29.64 20.00
CA ALA A 902 -13.26 -29.48 21.37
C ALA A 902 -11.93 -30.20 21.62
N GLU A 903 -11.69 -31.37 21.00
CA GLU A 903 -10.44 -32.13 21.20
C GLU A 903 -9.25 -31.39 20.60
N ALA A 904 -9.41 -30.82 19.42
CA ALA A 904 -8.39 -30.00 18.77
C ALA A 904 -8.11 -28.73 19.58
N LEU A 905 -9.13 -27.98 19.98
CA LEU A 905 -9.00 -26.74 20.75
C LEU A 905 -8.38 -26.95 22.15
N GLU A 906 -8.62 -28.11 22.78
CA GLU A 906 -8.02 -28.47 24.08
C GLU A 906 -6.50 -28.69 24.00
N SER A 907 -5.91 -28.82 22.81
CA SER A 907 -4.46 -28.95 22.63
C SER A 907 -3.71 -27.65 23.01
N ASP A 908 -4.32 -26.49 22.84
CA ASP A 908 -3.75 -25.19 23.19
C ASP A 908 -4.18 -24.70 24.58
N PRO A 909 -3.28 -24.16 25.40
CA PRO A 909 -3.59 -23.72 26.76
C PRO A 909 -4.63 -22.60 26.87
N VAL A 910 -4.66 -21.64 25.93
CA VAL A 910 -5.60 -20.51 25.95
C VAL A 910 -6.99 -20.98 25.53
N TYR A 911 -7.07 -21.74 24.46
CA TYR A 911 -8.35 -22.29 23.97
C TYR A 911 -8.94 -23.33 24.94
N ARG A 912 -8.12 -24.11 25.63
CA ARG A 912 -8.59 -24.97 26.72
C ARG A 912 -9.26 -24.17 27.84
N ARG A 913 -8.63 -23.07 28.30
CA ARG A 913 -9.24 -22.19 29.31
C ARG A 913 -10.52 -21.50 28.80
N MET A 914 -10.57 -21.18 27.54
CA MET A 914 -11.77 -20.64 26.88
C MET A 914 -12.90 -21.66 26.87
N LEU A 915 -12.63 -22.93 26.50
CA LEU A 915 -13.63 -24.01 26.57
C LEU A 915 -14.13 -24.25 27.98
N ASP A 916 -13.23 -24.30 28.96
CA ASP A 916 -13.61 -24.45 30.40
C ASP A 916 -14.53 -23.29 30.83
N TRP A 917 -14.23 -22.07 30.42
CA TRP A 917 -15.10 -20.93 30.69
C TRP A 917 -16.43 -21.04 29.93
N ALA A 918 -16.46 -21.43 28.67
CA ALA A 918 -17.72 -21.55 27.93
C ALA A 918 -18.63 -22.66 28.47
N ARG A 919 -18.07 -23.71 29.00
CA ARG A 919 -18.80 -24.86 29.61
C ARG A 919 -19.20 -24.68 31.06
N SER A 920 -18.61 -23.67 31.78
CA SER A 920 -18.93 -23.39 33.18
C SER A 920 -20.22 -22.60 33.38
#